data_65b095c56416e76091fc788dc362e94b
#
_entry.id   65b095c56416e76091fc788dc362e94b
#
_cell.length_a   1.000
_cell.length_b   1.000
_cell.length_c   1.000
_cell.angle_alpha   90.00
_cell.angle_beta   90.00
_cell.angle_gamma   90.00
#
_symmetry.space_group_name_H-M   'P 1'
#
loop_
_entity.id
_entity.type
_entity.pdbx_description
1 polymer ?
#
loop_
_entity_poly.entity_id
_entity_poly.type
_entity_poly.pdbx_seq_one_letter_code
_entity_poly.pdbx_strand_id
1 'polypeptide(L)'
;MDAWYKIARLRQEVREGRSFNPDEFAIALEQVVVGAAPRDYSDPAQFFARNWFTRALRQHTGMVLRRLAGRTDNTAPVLTLITQFGGGKTHTLTALYHLLTNAKRATEFPGVPDVLREAGLQSVPVARAAVFVGNAWDPREGRETPWIDIARQLAGDRGVEALGTAARVSPPGTDSLGQLFQAANAPVLVLFDEVLNFLNRHRSLAEGFYAFIQNLTVAMTGTTQGAAVISLPRSQVEMTDWDMEWQDRIAKVVRRVAKDLIANDESEISEVVRRRLFEDLGSERTRRAVATAFANWCFERRAQLPPEWTAVDTATTEAGARELLRVRFEACYPFHPATLSVFQRKWQALPQYQQTRGTLAMLAQWIAIASRDDFSKARTEPLITLGSAPLYAPGFRSTVLGQLGESRLLAAIEVDIAGDHSRAKALDADTKGPLRDIHRRVGTAILFESSGGQTEKVAHLPELRFALGEPNVDTTSIDNAALALEAKCYFIRRVGSDGFRIQHEPTIRKVVSDRRASLDPETEIKPALRKLVEDEFRRGATIPVAAFPADSTDIPDTPKLTLVVADPDTEWTGSASLRQQVADWIAHRGGAARLYPGALVWCVRKPGPELREKVELWLAWSRVLQEGQQGLLGDRFDRDEAKRGVADALSDVKDQVWGGYRYAVILDRGEADELKVIDLGAGHSSSGESLCDRVITALKSEALLSESVGAGYIDRNWPPALKESGAWPLASLRQSFLNGSLTRLLDPDATLRRKIVEFVGKGEFGLASGQDPAGTYERVWFEEPIAPEEIVFQPDVFLLTKGKARALRKAPQREPGPQVEVVAGPGPIPGAPTEEGAPVPAPRLSARPRQIRLAGNIPPEVWNRLGTRVLPKLRSGSGLTVSVGFSVVVTEDVASGLASDLQQILSDLGLANVLRIEQASATDQT
;
A
#
# COMPACT_ATOMS: atom_id res chain seq x y z
N MET A 1 -0.90 -7.62 -32.83
CA MET A 1 -1.70 -6.41 -33.12
C MET A 1 -0.75 -5.22 -33.19
N ASP A 2 -0.93 -4.35 -34.16
CA ASP A 2 -0.10 -3.15 -34.26
C ASP A 2 -0.51 -2.09 -33.23
N ALA A 3 0.43 -1.23 -32.86
CA ALA A 3 0.16 -0.13 -31.96
C ALA A 3 -0.74 0.92 -32.61
N TRP A 4 -1.63 1.53 -31.82
CA TRP A 4 -2.60 2.52 -32.30
C TRP A 4 -1.95 3.67 -33.09
N TYR A 5 -0.80 4.16 -32.66
CA TYR A 5 -0.08 5.29 -33.30
C TYR A 5 0.53 4.95 -34.65
N LYS A 6 0.60 3.66 -35.02
CA LYS A 6 0.99 3.20 -36.38
C LYS A 6 -0.20 3.15 -37.33
N ILE A 7 -1.41 3.07 -36.82
CA ILE A 7 -2.64 2.89 -37.56
C ILE A 7 -3.43 4.20 -37.66
N ALA A 8 -3.70 4.85 -36.52
CA ALA A 8 -4.48 6.06 -36.46
C ALA A 8 -3.62 7.30 -36.75
N ARG A 9 -4.15 8.20 -37.56
CA ARG A 9 -3.50 9.46 -37.93
C ARG A 9 -4.14 10.63 -37.18
N LEU A 10 -3.32 11.33 -36.38
CA LEU A 10 -3.74 12.52 -35.64
C LEU A 10 -4.01 13.68 -36.58
N ARG A 11 -4.96 14.55 -36.21
CA ARG A 11 -5.17 15.84 -36.87
C ARG A 11 -3.94 16.73 -36.79
N GLN A 12 -3.78 17.64 -37.74
CA GLN A 12 -2.62 18.51 -37.82
C GLN A 12 -2.50 19.39 -36.56
N GLU A 13 -3.60 20.00 -36.11
CA GLU A 13 -3.64 20.85 -34.93
C GLU A 13 -3.23 20.10 -33.64
N VAL A 14 -3.54 18.82 -33.54
CA VAL A 14 -3.09 17.96 -32.43
C VAL A 14 -1.59 17.70 -32.53
N ARG A 15 -1.09 17.40 -33.72
CA ARG A 15 0.35 17.19 -33.96
C ARG A 15 1.19 18.44 -33.69
N GLU A 16 0.65 19.63 -34.00
CA GLU A 16 1.30 20.91 -33.76
C GLU A 16 1.15 21.42 -32.33
N GLY A 17 0.29 20.79 -31.50
CA GLY A 17 0.05 21.16 -30.12
C GLY A 17 -0.91 22.32 -29.92
N ARG A 18 -1.56 22.83 -30.98
CA ARG A 18 -2.57 23.91 -30.89
C ARG A 18 -3.79 23.48 -30.09
N SER A 19 -4.24 22.25 -30.26
CA SER A 19 -5.37 21.65 -29.54
C SER A 19 -5.14 21.36 -28.04
N PHE A 20 -4.01 21.81 -27.46
CA PHE A 20 -3.76 21.65 -26.03
C PHE A 20 -4.42 22.74 -25.19
N ASN A 21 -4.85 23.84 -25.81
CA ASN A 21 -5.61 24.88 -25.18
C ASN A 21 -7.11 24.50 -25.21
N PRO A 22 -7.83 24.44 -24.07
CA PRO A 22 -9.26 24.19 -24.03
C PRO A 22 -10.08 25.23 -24.83
N ASP A 23 -9.59 26.46 -24.98
CA ASP A 23 -10.25 27.50 -25.71
C ASP A 23 -10.35 27.23 -27.21
N GLU A 24 -9.45 26.41 -27.79
CA GLU A 24 -9.55 25.95 -29.18
C GLU A 24 -10.81 25.10 -29.44
N PHE A 25 -11.36 24.48 -28.38
CA PHE A 25 -12.62 23.76 -28.43
C PHE A 25 -13.83 24.59 -27.96
N ALA A 26 -13.60 25.87 -27.68
CA ALA A 26 -14.66 26.81 -27.30
C ALA A 26 -15.28 27.40 -28.57
N ILE A 27 -16.60 27.34 -28.66
CA ILE A 27 -17.36 28.02 -29.71
C ILE A 27 -17.89 29.33 -29.13
N ALA A 28 -17.60 30.41 -29.84
CA ALA A 28 -18.20 31.69 -29.60
C ALA A 28 -19.24 31.96 -30.72
N LEU A 29 -20.52 31.78 -30.39
CA LEU A 29 -21.59 31.87 -31.39
C LEU A 29 -21.64 33.24 -32.06
N GLU A 30 -21.37 34.34 -31.35
CA GLU A 30 -21.29 35.69 -31.88
C GLU A 30 -20.19 35.83 -32.97
N GLN A 31 -19.05 35.15 -32.77
CA GLN A 31 -17.97 35.15 -33.75
C GLN A 31 -18.30 34.33 -34.98
N VAL A 32 -19.07 33.23 -34.81
CA VAL A 32 -19.58 32.44 -35.93
C VAL A 32 -20.52 33.29 -36.78
N VAL A 33 -21.44 34.01 -36.13
CA VAL A 33 -22.42 34.89 -36.83
C VAL A 33 -21.76 35.99 -37.65
N VAL A 34 -20.67 36.57 -37.14
CA VAL A 34 -19.92 37.65 -37.85
C VAL A 34 -18.81 37.08 -38.76
N GLY A 35 -18.63 35.75 -38.83
CA GLY A 35 -17.61 35.11 -39.67
C GLY A 35 -16.16 35.24 -39.18
N ALA A 36 -15.97 35.64 -37.90
CA ALA A 36 -14.66 35.84 -37.28
C ALA A 36 -14.15 34.60 -36.52
N ALA A 37 -14.99 33.59 -36.34
CA ALA A 37 -14.59 32.33 -35.68
C ALA A 37 -13.57 31.52 -36.53
N PRO A 38 -12.77 30.64 -35.91
CA PRO A 38 -11.92 29.69 -36.64
C PRO A 38 -12.73 28.94 -37.72
N ARG A 39 -12.06 28.54 -38.80
CA ARG A 39 -12.73 27.90 -39.96
C ARG A 39 -13.53 26.65 -39.58
N ASP A 40 -13.08 25.92 -38.57
CA ASP A 40 -13.76 24.73 -38.01
C ASP A 40 -15.17 25.03 -37.48
N TYR A 41 -15.42 26.30 -37.16
CA TYR A 41 -16.70 26.79 -36.59
C TYR A 41 -17.43 27.73 -37.54
N SER A 42 -16.71 28.52 -38.33
CA SER A 42 -17.29 29.50 -39.26
C SER A 42 -17.68 28.94 -40.62
N ASP A 43 -16.99 27.88 -41.11
CA ASP A 43 -17.30 27.19 -42.35
C ASP A 43 -18.27 26.02 -42.09
N PRO A 44 -19.53 26.06 -42.58
CA PRO A 44 -20.50 25.01 -42.32
C PRO A 44 -20.06 23.64 -42.81
N ALA A 45 -19.35 23.51 -43.94
CA ALA A 45 -18.89 22.21 -44.42
C ALA A 45 -17.84 21.59 -43.50
N GLN A 46 -16.88 22.36 -43.00
CA GLN A 46 -15.90 21.92 -42.02
C GLN A 46 -16.52 21.65 -40.69
N PHE A 47 -17.45 22.51 -40.24
CA PHE A 47 -18.16 22.30 -38.97
C PHE A 47 -18.85 20.93 -38.96
N PHE A 48 -19.68 20.61 -39.96
CA PHE A 48 -20.42 19.34 -40.01
C PHE A 48 -19.51 18.14 -40.31
N ALA A 49 -18.41 18.28 -41.01
CA ALA A 49 -17.44 17.19 -41.22
C ALA A 49 -16.72 16.77 -39.94
N ARG A 50 -16.53 17.72 -39.00
CA ARG A 50 -15.86 17.47 -37.71
C ARG A 50 -16.82 17.20 -36.56
N ASN A 51 -18.11 17.31 -36.81
CA ASN A 51 -19.17 17.08 -35.82
C ASN A 51 -19.77 15.70 -35.95
N TRP A 52 -20.27 15.23 -34.81
CA TRP A 52 -21.13 14.08 -34.75
C TRP A 52 -22.53 14.50 -34.29
N PHE A 53 -23.54 14.14 -35.04
CA PHE A 53 -24.92 14.30 -34.63
C PHE A 53 -25.25 13.24 -33.59
N THR A 54 -25.04 13.51 -32.31
CA THR A 54 -25.51 12.68 -31.21
C THR A 54 -27.03 12.47 -31.32
N ARG A 55 -27.55 11.43 -30.72
CA ARG A 55 -28.99 11.13 -30.69
C ARG A 55 -29.78 12.35 -30.19
N ALA A 56 -29.31 12.96 -29.12
CA ALA A 56 -29.90 14.16 -28.58
C ALA A 56 -29.86 15.32 -29.58
N LEU A 57 -28.69 15.59 -30.19
CA LEU A 57 -28.57 16.67 -31.20
C LEU A 57 -29.46 16.42 -32.42
N ARG A 58 -29.57 15.16 -32.91
CA ARG A 58 -30.50 14.80 -33.99
C ARG A 58 -31.97 15.06 -33.65
N GLN A 59 -32.38 14.59 -32.47
CA GLN A 59 -33.74 14.80 -31.98
C GLN A 59 -34.11 16.27 -31.83
N HIS A 60 -33.20 17.07 -31.24
CA HIS A 60 -33.42 18.50 -31.03
C HIS A 60 -33.46 19.25 -32.35
N THR A 61 -32.47 19.03 -33.19
CA THR A 61 -32.46 19.61 -34.53
C THR A 61 -33.70 19.23 -35.33
N GLY A 62 -34.06 17.93 -35.30
CA GLY A 62 -35.24 17.43 -35.97
C GLY A 62 -36.53 18.08 -35.46
N MET A 63 -36.72 18.27 -34.15
CA MET A 63 -37.87 18.98 -33.58
C MET A 63 -37.96 20.43 -34.02
N VAL A 64 -36.86 21.18 -34.02
CA VAL A 64 -36.79 22.56 -34.49
C VAL A 64 -37.16 22.62 -35.97
N LEU A 65 -36.55 21.78 -36.84
CA LEU A 65 -36.80 21.79 -38.28
C LEU A 65 -38.25 21.41 -38.59
N ARG A 66 -38.85 20.43 -37.88
CA ARG A 66 -40.29 20.09 -38.04
C ARG A 66 -41.16 21.27 -37.68
N ARG A 67 -40.92 21.93 -36.57
CA ARG A 67 -41.67 23.13 -36.15
C ARG A 67 -41.60 24.23 -37.19
N LEU A 68 -40.42 24.54 -37.72
CA LEU A 68 -40.23 25.53 -38.81
C LEU A 68 -40.91 25.11 -40.11
N ALA A 69 -41.05 23.81 -40.37
CA ALA A 69 -41.84 23.28 -41.51
C ALA A 69 -43.35 23.32 -41.27
N GLY A 70 -43.84 23.88 -40.17
CA GLY A 70 -45.26 23.97 -39.84
C GLY A 70 -45.86 22.69 -39.24
N ARG A 71 -45.05 21.68 -38.90
CA ARG A 71 -45.52 20.46 -38.22
C ARG A 71 -45.49 20.69 -36.69
N THR A 72 -46.66 20.58 -36.07
CA THR A 72 -46.81 20.82 -34.63
C THR A 72 -46.85 19.56 -33.78
N ASP A 73 -47.06 18.39 -34.42
CA ASP A 73 -47.05 17.08 -33.76
C ASP A 73 -45.65 16.75 -33.21
N ASN A 74 -45.58 16.37 -31.92
CA ASN A 74 -44.33 16.06 -31.22
C ASN A 74 -43.20 17.10 -31.32
N THR A 75 -43.59 18.39 -31.44
CA THR A 75 -42.65 19.52 -31.41
C THR A 75 -42.98 20.47 -30.26
N ALA A 76 -42.06 21.36 -29.90
CA ALA A 76 -42.29 22.40 -28.96
C ALA A 76 -41.91 23.76 -29.58
N PRO A 77 -42.68 24.83 -29.33
CA PRO A 77 -42.38 26.19 -29.83
C PRO A 77 -41.13 26.79 -29.13
N VAL A 78 -40.83 26.31 -27.93
CA VAL A 78 -39.63 26.70 -27.21
C VAL A 78 -38.87 25.44 -26.75
N LEU A 79 -37.57 25.44 -26.92
CA LEU A 79 -36.66 24.37 -26.48
C LEU A 79 -35.66 24.91 -25.49
N THR A 80 -35.48 24.25 -24.39
CA THR A 80 -34.45 24.60 -23.38
C THR A 80 -33.32 23.64 -23.42
N LEU A 81 -32.12 24.14 -23.68
CA LEU A 81 -30.89 23.36 -23.60
C LEU A 81 -30.32 23.48 -22.18
N ILE A 82 -30.61 22.51 -21.33
CA ILE A 82 -30.11 22.47 -19.96
C ILE A 82 -29.06 21.36 -19.88
N THR A 83 -27.79 21.72 -19.91
CA THR A 83 -26.68 20.80 -19.74
C THR A 83 -25.67 21.41 -18.78
N GLN A 84 -24.81 20.59 -18.20
CA GLN A 84 -23.66 21.09 -17.44
C GLN A 84 -22.73 21.93 -18.35
N PHE A 85 -21.84 22.75 -17.75
CA PHE A 85 -20.84 23.48 -18.50
C PHE A 85 -20.06 22.54 -19.44
N GLY A 86 -19.90 22.96 -20.72
CA GLY A 86 -19.24 22.12 -21.73
C GLY A 86 -20.13 21.06 -22.42
N GLY A 87 -21.40 20.95 -22.07
CA GLY A 87 -22.34 19.95 -22.64
C GLY A 87 -22.87 20.22 -24.04
N GLY A 88 -22.19 21.00 -24.88
CA GLY A 88 -22.56 21.20 -26.29
C GLY A 88 -23.72 22.15 -26.57
N LYS A 89 -24.15 23.04 -25.63
CA LYS A 89 -25.23 23.99 -25.81
C LYS A 89 -24.96 24.92 -26.99
N THR A 90 -23.89 25.71 -26.94
CA THR A 90 -23.47 26.62 -28.01
C THR A 90 -23.24 25.87 -29.33
N HIS A 91 -22.76 24.65 -29.26
CA HIS A 91 -22.58 23.77 -30.42
C HIS A 91 -23.90 23.45 -31.11
N THR A 92 -24.94 23.11 -30.33
CA THR A 92 -26.30 22.87 -30.85
C THR A 92 -26.87 24.12 -31.50
N LEU A 93 -26.69 25.31 -30.86
CA LEU A 93 -27.12 26.59 -31.44
C LEU A 93 -26.40 26.89 -32.74
N THR A 94 -25.09 26.68 -32.81
CA THR A 94 -24.25 26.82 -34.01
C THR A 94 -24.71 25.91 -35.14
N ALA A 95 -25.00 24.60 -34.81
CA ALA A 95 -25.54 23.67 -35.79
C ALA A 95 -26.86 24.16 -36.41
N LEU A 96 -27.79 24.62 -35.59
CA LEU A 96 -29.08 25.20 -36.03
C LEU A 96 -28.86 26.45 -36.88
N TYR A 97 -27.99 27.36 -36.47
CA TYR A 97 -27.64 28.57 -37.23
C TYR A 97 -27.09 28.20 -38.63
N HIS A 98 -26.13 27.31 -38.71
CA HIS A 98 -25.55 26.86 -39.98
C HIS A 98 -26.55 26.16 -40.90
N LEU A 99 -27.42 25.33 -40.36
CA LEU A 99 -28.47 24.66 -41.15
C LEU A 99 -29.42 25.67 -41.80
N LEU A 100 -29.87 26.68 -41.04
CA LEU A 100 -30.83 27.65 -41.58
C LEU A 100 -30.20 28.64 -42.53
N THR A 101 -28.99 29.13 -42.23
CA THR A 101 -28.28 30.10 -43.10
C THR A 101 -27.79 29.44 -44.41
N ASN A 102 -27.67 28.11 -44.42
CA ASN A 102 -27.23 27.32 -45.60
C ASN A 102 -28.28 26.30 -46.05
N ALA A 103 -29.59 26.55 -45.83
CA ALA A 103 -30.66 25.63 -46.04
C ALA A 103 -30.65 24.91 -47.41
N LYS A 104 -30.28 25.63 -48.47
CA LYS A 104 -30.23 25.09 -49.83
C LYS A 104 -29.12 24.01 -50.03
N ARG A 105 -28.06 24.09 -49.26
CA ARG A 105 -26.92 23.16 -49.35
C ARG A 105 -26.85 22.22 -48.17
N ALA A 106 -27.75 22.33 -47.21
CA ALA A 106 -27.64 21.63 -45.93
C ALA A 106 -27.67 20.12 -46.11
N THR A 107 -28.33 19.61 -47.13
CA THR A 107 -28.33 18.14 -47.44
C THR A 107 -26.98 17.58 -47.86
N GLU A 108 -26.04 18.46 -48.29
CA GLU A 108 -24.67 18.05 -48.61
C GLU A 108 -23.78 17.81 -47.39
N PHE A 109 -24.21 18.31 -46.22
CA PHE A 109 -23.43 18.21 -44.98
C PHE A 109 -23.54 16.85 -44.32
N PRO A 110 -22.42 16.27 -43.83
CA PRO A 110 -22.42 14.97 -43.14
C PRO A 110 -23.41 14.92 -41.98
N GLY A 111 -24.22 13.86 -41.93
CA GLY A 111 -25.20 13.62 -40.85
C GLY A 111 -26.53 14.36 -41.00
N VAL A 112 -26.61 15.40 -41.82
CA VAL A 112 -27.87 16.15 -42.03
C VAL A 112 -28.96 15.30 -42.75
N PRO A 113 -28.63 14.47 -43.77
CA PRO A 113 -29.62 13.59 -44.36
C PRO A 113 -30.30 12.65 -43.36
N ASP A 114 -29.58 12.17 -42.35
CA ASP A 114 -30.14 11.33 -41.29
C ASP A 114 -31.08 12.10 -40.38
N VAL A 115 -30.69 13.33 -40.00
CA VAL A 115 -31.58 14.24 -39.22
C VAL A 115 -32.89 14.50 -39.96
N LEU A 116 -32.83 14.78 -41.25
CA LEU A 116 -34.00 15.04 -42.08
C LEU A 116 -34.90 13.80 -42.23
N ARG A 117 -34.30 12.62 -42.43
CA ARG A 117 -35.02 11.35 -42.49
C ARG A 117 -35.75 11.05 -41.19
N GLU A 118 -35.09 11.22 -40.04
CA GLU A 118 -35.70 11.02 -38.70
C GLU A 118 -36.78 12.07 -38.42
N ALA A 119 -36.61 13.30 -38.90
CA ALA A 119 -37.63 14.35 -38.81
C ALA A 119 -38.78 14.17 -39.81
N GLY A 120 -38.69 13.26 -40.79
CA GLY A 120 -39.64 13.09 -41.84
C GLY A 120 -39.68 14.27 -42.82
N LEU A 121 -38.57 14.95 -43.06
CA LEU A 121 -38.43 16.11 -43.93
C LEU A 121 -37.53 15.75 -45.11
N GLN A 122 -37.78 16.39 -46.29
CA GLN A 122 -36.93 16.19 -47.46
C GLN A 122 -35.82 17.21 -47.57
N SER A 123 -36.00 18.41 -46.97
CA SER A 123 -35.03 19.49 -46.97
C SER A 123 -35.16 20.34 -45.71
N VAL A 124 -34.12 21.12 -45.43
CA VAL A 124 -34.13 22.09 -44.33
C VAL A 124 -35.07 23.26 -44.73
N PRO A 125 -36.04 23.66 -43.85
CA PRO A 125 -36.89 24.81 -44.12
C PRO A 125 -36.08 26.12 -44.27
N VAL A 126 -36.45 26.91 -45.24
CA VAL A 126 -35.91 28.28 -45.39
C VAL A 126 -36.56 29.17 -44.33
N ALA A 127 -35.79 29.62 -43.35
CA ALA A 127 -36.26 30.39 -42.23
C ALA A 127 -35.36 31.60 -41.93
N ARG A 128 -35.88 32.57 -41.17
CA ARG A 128 -35.09 33.69 -40.62
C ARG A 128 -34.59 33.26 -39.23
N ALA A 129 -33.31 33.49 -38.98
CA ALA A 129 -32.69 33.22 -37.70
C ALA A 129 -32.24 34.52 -37.03
N ALA A 130 -32.60 34.73 -35.79
CA ALA A 130 -32.01 35.78 -34.93
C ALA A 130 -31.19 35.12 -33.82
N VAL A 131 -30.02 35.66 -33.53
CA VAL A 131 -29.07 35.15 -32.52
C VAL A 131 -28.83 36.23 -31.46
N PHE A 132 -29.05 35.87 -30.22
CA PHE A 132 -28.74 36.70 -29.06
C PHE A 132 -27.74 35.97 -28.18
N VAL A 133 -26.58 36.62 -27.93
CA VAL A 133 -25.54 36.10 -27.08
C VAL A 133 -25.26 37.05 -25.93
N GLY A 134 -25.60 36.65 -24.70
CA GLY A 134 -25.67 37.56 -23.55
C GLY A 134 -24.35 38.14 -23.09
N ASN A 135 -23.25 37.45 -23.28
CA ASN A 135 -21.90 37.95 -22.93
C ASN A 135 -21.37 38.97 -23.97
N ALA A 136 -21.81 38.88 -25.20
CA ALA A 136 -21.36 39.73 -26.30
C ALA A 136 -22.30 40.91 -26.62
N TRP A 137 -23.51 40.92 -26.06
CA TRP A 137 -24.49 41.93 -26.37
C TRP A 137 -24.28 43.19 -25.52
N ASP A 138 -24.26 44.37 -26.21
CA ASP A 138 -24.26 45.68 -25.60
C ASP A 138 -25.24 46.62 -26.33
N PRO A 139 -25.89 47.56 -25.60
CA PRO A 139 -26.77 48.52 -26.20
C PRO A 139 -25.97 49.51 -27.06
N ARG A 140 -26.50 49.85 -28.24
CA ARG A 140 -25.95 50.87 -29.15
C ARG A 140 -27.07 51.37 -30.07
N GLU A 141 -26.80 52.43 -30.82
CA GLU A 141 -27.75 52.96 -31.77
C GLU A 141 -28.29 51.86 -32.73
N GLY A 142 -29.62 51.76 -32.84
CA GLY A 142 -30.29 50.72 -33.59
C GLY A 142 -30.29 49.33 -32.95
N ARG A 143 -29.75 49.23 -31.74
CA ARG A 143 -29.69 48.01 -30.91
C ARG A 143 -29.86 48.37 -29.44
N GLU A 144 -30.89 49.23 -29.18
CA GLU A 144 -31.08 49.79 -27.84
C GLU A 144 -31.54 48.75 -26.80
N THR A 145 -32.25 47.75 -27.26
CA THR A 145 -32.73 46.63 -26.41
C THR A 145 -32.56 45.27 -27.10
N PRO A 146 -32.50 44.15 -26.37
CA PRO A 146 -32.39 42.81 -26.97
C PRO A 146 -33.51 42.52 -28.00
N TRP A 147 -34.71 42.90 -27.72
CA TRP A 147 -35.86 42.65 -28.60
C TRP A 147 -35.82 43.48 -29.87
N ILE A 148 -35.33 44.72 -29.85
CA ILE A 148 -35.10 45.53 -31.05
C ILE A 148 -34.02 44.90 -31.94
N ASP A 149 -32.92 44.42 -31.31
CA ASP A 149 -31.87 43.72 -32.02
C ASP A 149 -32.40 42.43 -32.70
N ILE A 150 -33.19 41.64 -32.00
CA ILE A 150 -33.83 40.42 -32.55
C ILE A 150 -34.79 40.77 -33.69
N ALA A 151 -35.59 41.81 -33.54
CA ALA A 151 -36.54 42.26 -34.58
C ALA A 151 -35.79 42.70 -35.85
N ARG A 152 -34.68 43.39 -35.68
CA ARG A 152 -33.82 43.83 -36.79
C ARG A 152 -33.18 42.67 -37.55
N GLN A 153 -32.75 41.64 -36.81
CA GLN A 153 -32.18 40.40 -37.38
C GLN A 153 -33.25 39.62 -38.17
N LEU A 154 -34.49 39.56 -37.69
CA LEU A 154 -35.57 38.78 -38.31
C LEU A 154 -36.16 39.46 -39.55
N ALA A 155 -36.41 40.80 -39.50
CA ALA A 155 -37.16 41.49 -40.53
C ALA A 155 -36.60 42.88 -40.90
N GLY A 156 -35.38 43.24 -40.44
CA GLY A 156 -34.79 44.58 -40.66
C GLY A 156 -35.59 45.68 -40.02
N ASP A 157 -35.66 46.86 -40.66
CA ASP A 157 -36.39 48.02 -40.13
C ASP A 157 -37.91 47.76 -40.01
N ARG A 158 -38.49 46.97 -40.91
CA ARG A 158 -39.91 46.51 -40.81
C ARG A 158 -40.18 45.74 -39.52
N GLY A 159 -39.21 44.96 -39.04
CA GLY A 159 -39.34 44.27 -37.77
C GLY A 159 -39.37 45.22 -36.58
N VAL A 160 -38.52 46.26 -36.62
CA VAL A 160 -38.49 47.27 -35.56
C VAL A 160 -39.81 48.12 -35.58
N GLU A 161 -40.28 48.47 -36.75
CA GLU A 161 -41.56 49.16 -36.92
C GLU A 161 -42.75 48.33 -36.38
N ALA A 162 -42.75 47.01 -36.63
CA ALA A 162 -43.77 46.11 -36.15
C ALA A 162 -43.85 46.01 -34.62
N LEU A 163 -42.73 46.19 -33.91
CA LEU A 163 -42.73 46.26 -32.45
C LEU A 163 -43.30 47.56 -31.88
N GLY A 164 -43.35 48.63 -32.70
CA GLY A 164 -43.78 49.93 -32.27
C GLY A 164 -42.76 50.76 -31.50
N THR A 165 -42.97 52.06 -31.36
CA THR A 165 -42.01 52.98 -30.70
C THR A 165 -41.78 52.68 -29.22
N ALA A 166 -42.81 52.17 -28.53
CA ALA A 166 -42.74 51.81 -27.11
C ALA A 166 -41.71 50.70 -26.84
N ALA A 167 -41.38 49.92 -27.84
CA ALA A 167 -40.34 48.84 -27.72
C ALA A 167 -38.95 49.38 -27.42
N ARG A 168 -38.65 50.69 -27.59
CA ARG A 168 -37.37 51.25 -27.16
C ARG A 168 -37.22 51.41 -25.65
N VAL A 169 -38.32 51.41 -24.90
CA VAL A 169 -38.35 51.67 -23.46
C VAL A 169 -38.89 50.46 -22.67
N SER A 170 -39.86 49.73 -23.25
CA SER A 170 -40.53 48.59 -22.57
C SER A 170 -40.57 47.33 -23.46
N PRO A 171 -40.62 46.11 -22.87
CA PRO A 171 -40.68 44.91 -23.67
C PRO A 171 -41.97 44.83 -24.47
N PRO A 172 -41.92 44.33 -25.75
CA PRO A 172 -43.13 44.22 -26.60
C PRO A 172 -44.08 43.15 -26.06
N GLY A 173 -45.41 43.43 -26.24
CA GLY A 173 -46.45 42.47 -25.96
C GLY A 173 -46.51 41.36 -27.01
N THR A 174 -47.37 40.36 -26.75
CA THR A 174 -47.57 39.20 -27.63
C THR A 174 -48.06 39.57 -29.00
N ASP A 175 -48.92 40.60 -29.11
CA ASP A 175 -49.46 41.06 -30.40
C ASP A 175 -48.35 41.70 -31.27
N SER A 176 -47.49 42.58 -30.69
CA SER A 176 -46.38 43.18 -31.40
C SER A 176 -45.38 42.10 -31.85
N LEU A 177 -45.14 41.07 -31.04
CA LEU A 177 -44.30 39.95 -31.44
C LEU A 177 -44.95 39.12 -32.55
N GLY A 178 -46.25 38.95 -32.54
CA GLY A 178 -47.02 38.33 -33.64
C GLY A 178 -46.85 39.12 -34.95
N GLN A 179 -46.96 40.46 -34.90
CA GLN A 179 -46.72 41.35 -36.04
C GLN A 179 -45.30 41.29 -36.56
N LEU A 180 -44.31 41.18 -35.67
CA LEU A 180 -42.91 40.95 -36.03
C LEU A 180 -42.75 39.62 -36.82
N PHE A 181 -43.37 38.54 -36.38
CA PHE A 181 -43.28 37.26 -37.07
C PHE A 181 -43.97 37.28 -38.45
N GLN A 182 -45.03 38.02 -38.60
CA GLN A 182 -45.64 38.28 -39.90
C GLN A 182 -44.76 39.14 -40.79
N ALA A 183 -44.12 40.16 -40.23
CA ALA A 183 -43.18 41.05 -40.97
C ALA A 183 -41.92 40.29 -41.46
N ALA A 184 -41.53 39.26 -40.80
CA ALA A 184 -40.42 38.36 -41.20
C ALA A 184 -40.72 37.59 -42.51
N ASN A 185 -42.00 37.41 -42.83
CA ASN A 185 -42.52 36.72 -44.03
C ASN A 185 -41.82 35.39 -44.33
N ALA A 186 -41.46 34.65 -43.27
CA ALA A 186 -40.80 33.34 -43.28
C ALA A 186 -40.90 32.68 -41.89
N PRO A 187 -40.74 31.39 -41.79
CA PRO A 187 -40.52 30.75 -40.48
C PRO A 187 -39.44 31.43 -39.69
N VAL A 188 -39.60 31.57 -38.36
CA VAL A 188 -38.64 32.30 -37.52
C VAL A 188 -38.00 31.40 -36.46
N LEU A 189 -36.69 31.51 -36.30
CA LEU A 189 -35.94 30.87 -35.21
C LEU A 189 -35.21 31.93 -34.40
N VAL A 190 -35.39 31.90 -33.07
CA VAL A 190 -34.62 32.77 -32.17
C VAL A 190 -33.74 31.91 -31.29
N LEU A 191 -32.44 32.17 -31.32
CA LEU A 191 -31.41 31.43 -30.58
C LEU A 191 -30.87 32.31 -29.45
N PHE A 192 -30.94 31.84 -28.22
CA PHE A 192 -30.43 32.53 -27.04
C PHE A 192 -29.29 31.76 -26.43
N ASP A 193 -28.12 32.36 -26.32
CA ASP A 193 -26.97 31.84 -25.61
C ASP A 193 -26.56 32.78 -24.48
N GLU A 194 -25.99 32.23 -23.41
CA GLU A 194 -25.41 32.99 -22.27
C GLU A 194 -26.39 33.98 -21.62
N VAL A 195 -27.67 33.62 -21.49
CA VAL A 195 -28.75 34.49 -20.99
C VAL A 195 -28.47 35.05 -19.59
N LEU A 196 -27.94 34.21 -18.67
CA LEU A 196 -27.63 34.66 -17.31
C LEU A 196 -26.51 35.65 -17.28
N ASN A 197 -25.52 35.53 -18.16
CA ASN A 197 -24.44 36.51 -18.27
C ASN A 197 -24.95 37.90 -18.70
N PHE A 198 -25.93 37.94 -19.61
CA PHE A 198 -26.62 39.17 -19.95
C PHE A 198 -27.32 39.79 -18.74
N LEU A 199 -28.11 39.02 -18.03
CA LEU A 199 -28.86 39.52 -16.86
C LEU A 199 -27.92 40.07 -15.78
N ASN A 200 -26.81 39.40 -15.55
CA ASN A 200 -25.82 39.84 -14.57
C ASN A 200 -25.10 41.16 -14.98
N ARG A 201 -24.74 41.31 -16.27
CA ARG A 201 -24.10 42.51 -16.81
C ARG A 201 -25.06 43.68 -16.92
N HIS A 202 -26.35 43.44 -17.21
CA HIS A 202 -27.36 44.47 -17.48
C HIS A 202 -28.54 44.36 -16.52
N ARG A 203 -28.29 44.46 -15.21
CA ARG A 203 -29.31 44.33 -14.16
C ARG A 203 -30.51 45.24 -14.29
N SER A 204 -30.32 46.44 -14.82
CA SER A 204 -31.42 47.41 -15.09
C SER A 204 -32.39 46.91 -16.17
N LEU A 205 -31.96 46.05 -17.07
CA LEU A 205 -32.80 45.46 -18.12
C LEU A 205 -33.37 44.07 -17.73
N ALA A 206 -33.00 43.52 -16.59
CA ALA A 206 -33.31 42.15 -16.23
C ALA A 206 -34.81 41.85 -16.18
N GLU A 207 -35.60 42.70 -15.49
CA GLU A 207 -37.05 42.56 -15.43
C GLU A 207 -37.73 42.71 -16.79
N GLY A 208 -37.27 43.69 -17.61
CA GLY A 208 -37.76 43.87 -18.97
C GLY A 208 -37.45 42.69 -19.87
N PHE A 209 -36.22 42.11 -19.73
CA PHE A 209 -35.84 40.91 -20.49
C PHE A 209 -36.64 39.68 -20.07
N TYR A 210 -36.91 39.51 -18.79
CA TYR A 210 -37.79 38.49 -18.28
C TYR A 210 -39.20 38.57 -18.87
N ALA A 211 -39.80 39.76 -18.85
CA ALA A 211 -41.12 39.99 -19.44
C ALA A 211 -41.11 39.74 -20.97
N PHE A 212 -40.02 40.15 -21.66
CA PHE A 212 -39.84 39.83 -23.08
C PHE A 212 -39.81 38.32 -23.34
N ILE A 213 -39.01 37.56 -22.61
CA ILE A 213 -38.93 36.09 -22.74
C ILE A 213 -40.31 35.48 -22.50
N GLN A 214 -41.05 35.93 -21.48
CA GLN A 214 -42.42 35.48 -21.20
C GLN A 214 -43.38 35.72 -22.38
N ASN A 215 -43.38 36.94 -22.92
CA ASN A 215 -44.25 37.32 -24.06
C ASN A 215 -43.85 36.55 -25.33
N LEU A 216 -42.51 36.40 -25.56
CA LEU A 216 -41.94 35.63 -26.66
C LEU A 216 -42.38 34.17 -26.64
N THR A 217 -42.37 33.52 -25.46
CA THR A 217 -42.82 32.12 -25.35
C THR A 217 -44.27 31.94 -25.66
N VAL A 218 -45.12 32.91 -25.27
CA VAL A 218 -46.56 32.91 -25.60
C VAL A 218 -46.77 33.15 -27.08
N ALA A 219 -46.11 34.14 -27.68
CA ALA A 219 -46.20 34.45 -29.10
C ALA A 219 -45.71 33.28 -29.98
N MET A 220 -44.64 32.60 -29.60
CA MET A 220 -44.17 31.41 -30.29
C MET A 220 -45.15 30.21 -30.21
N THR A 221 -45.95 30.14 -29.15
CA THR A 221 -47.03 29.12 -29.04
C THR A 221 -48.12 29.44 -30.04
N GLY A 222 -48.43 30.70 -30.28
CA GLY A 222 -49.45 31.15 -31.22
C GLY A 222 -49.07 30.99 -32.70
N THR A 223 -47.81 30.76 -33.05
CA THR A 223 -47.37 30.55 -34.43
C THR A 223 -47.01 29.07 -34.70
N THR A 224 -47.39 28.59 -35.89
CA THR A 224 -47.09 27.20 -36.29
C THR A 224 -45.68 27.04 -36.88
N GLN A 225 -45.04 28.14 -37.30
CA GLN A 225 -43.72 28.14 -37.97
C GLN A 225 -42.71 28.99 -37.23
N GLY A 226 -42.79 28.98 -35.90
CA GLY A 226 -41.83 29.66 -35.01
C GLY A 226 -41.24 28.74 -33.98
N ALA A 227 -39.96 28.93 -33.70
CA ALA A 227 -39.26 28.25 -32.61
C ALA A 227 -38.31 29.19 -31.88
N ALA A 228 -38.12 29.02 -30.60
CA ALA A 228 -37.05 29.65 -29.80
C ALA A 228 -36.23 28.52 -29.11
N VAL A 229 -34.90 28.67 -29.07
CA VAL A 229 -34.02 27.77 -28.38
C VAL A 229 -33.18 28.57 -27.38
N ILE A 230 -33.27 28.22 -26.10
CA ILE A 230 -32.67 28.97 -25.00
C ILE A 230 -31.67 28.06 -24.28
N SER A 231 -30.39 28.46 -24.22
CA SER A 231 -29.37 27.77 -23.46
C SER A 231 -29.33 28.25 -21.99
N LEU A 232 -29.44 27.31 -21.05
CA LEU A 232 -29.33 27.60 -19.63
C LEU A 232 -28.28 26.67 -19.01
N PRO A 233 -27.43 27.15 -18.08
CA PRO A 233 -26.51 26.32 -17.36
C PRO A 233 -27.25 25.40 -16.37
N ARG A 234 -26.69 24.20 -16.08
CA ARG A 234 -27.22 23.27 -15.08
C ARG A 234 -26.47 23.35 -13.74
N SER A 235 -25.18 23.77 -13.78
CA SER A 235 -24.33 23.77 -12.58
C SER A 235 -24.57 25.06 -11.78
N GLN A 236 -24.79 24.89 -10.48
CA GLN A 236 -24.96 25.99 -9.53
C GLN A 236 -23.65 26.38 -8.83
N VAL A 237 -22.55 25.65 -9.10
CA VAL A 237 -21.30 25.75 -8.34
C VAL A 237 -20.59 27.11 -8.51
N GLU A 238 -20.80 27.78 -9.64
CA GLU A 238 -20.20 29.10 -9.94
C GLU A 238 -21.23 30.25 -9.93
N MET A 239 -22.46 29.99 -9.47
CA MET A 239 -23.55 30.95 -9.47
C MET A 239 -23.65 31.70 -8.16
N THR A 240 -23.88 32.98 -8.22
CA THR A 240 -24.32 33.76 -7.07
C THR A 240 -25.79 33.47 -6.76
N ASP A 241 -26.25 33.81 -5.55
CA ASP A 241 -27.65 33.68 -5.17
C ASP A 241 -28.57 34.41 -6.18
N TRP A 242 -28.14 35.56 -6.69
CA TRP A 242 -28.84 36.33 -7.72
C TRP A 242 -28.95 35.56 -9.06
N ASP A 243 -27.87 34.91 -9.49
CA ASP A 243 -27.88 34.07 -10.70
C ASP A 243 -28.81 32.87 -10.55
N MET A 244 -28.87 32.26 -9.40
CA MET A 244 -29.75 31.11 -9.08
C MET A 244 -31.23 31.56 -9.11
N GLU A 245 -31.54 32.73 -8.51
CA GLU A 245 -32.90 33.27 -8.53
C GLU A 245 -33.37 33.52 -9.97
N TRP A 246 -32.56 34.20 -10.78
CA TRP A 246 -32.91 34.53 -12.17
C TRP A 246 -32.96 33.26 -13.06
N GLN A 247 -32.08 32.32 -12.85
CA GLN A 247 -32.17 31.01 -13.54
C GLN A 247 -33.48 30.31 -13.25
N ASP A 248 -33.92 30.27 -12.00
CA ASP A 248 -35.18 29.66 -11.60
C ASP A 248 -36.40 30.41 -12.19
N ARG A 249 -36.35 31.76 -12.24
CA ARG A 249 -37.40 32.57 -12.82
C ARG A 249 -37.54 32.31 -14.32
N ILE A 250 -36.43 32.34 -15.07
CA ILE A 250 -36.41 32.05 -16.52
C ILE A 250 -36.84 30.60 -16.77
N ALA A 251 -36.31 29.65 -16.04
CA ALA A 251 -36.65 28.24 -16.19
C ALA A 251 -38.15 27.99 -15.95
N LYS A 252 -38.78 28.62 -14.97
CA LYS A 252 -40.24 28.49 -14.71
C LYS A 252 -41.09 28.95 -15.87
N VAL A 253 -40.70 30.07 -16.51
CA VAL A 253 -41.42 30.60 -17.70
C VAL A 253 -41.26 29.64 -18.88
N VAL A 254 -40.04 29.22 -19.13
CA VAL A 254 -39.68 28.41 -20.30
C VAL A 254 -40.24 26.97 -20.16
N ARG A 255 -40.16 26.33 -18.98
CA ARG A 255 -40.62 24.96 -18.74
C ARG A 255 -42.12 24.73 -18.94
N ARG A 256 -42.92 25.78 -18.90
CA ARG A 256 -44.37 25.67 -19.19
C ARG A 256 -44.65 25.24 -20.63
N VAL A 257 -43.73 25.49 -21.53
CA VAL A 257 -43.88 25.31 -23.00
C VAL A 257 -42.74 24.52 -23.62
N ALA A 258 -41.66 24.36 -22.89
CA ALA A 258 -40.40 23.76 -23.39
C ALA A 258 -40.28 22.25 -23.06
N LYS A 259 -39.56 21.59 -23.89
CA LYS A 259 -39.04 20.22 -23.63
C LYS A 259 -37.60 20.28 -23.22
N ASP A 260 -37.29 19.77 -22.02
CA ASP A 260 -35.89 19.66 -21.54
C ASP A 260 -35.17 18.54 -22.28
N LEU A 261 -33.92 18.80 -22.61
CA LEU A 261 -33.11 17.93 -23.43
C LEU A 261 -31.90 17.44 -22.64
N ILE A 262 -31.87 16.15 -22.34
CA ILE A 262 -30.85 15.50 -21.52
C ILE A 262 -29.80 14.78 -22.38
N ALA A 263 -28.57 14.82 -21.87
CA ALA A 263 -27.30 14.51 -22.54
C ALA A 263 -27.04 13.05 -22.99
N ASN A 264 -26.01 12.95 -23.71
CA ASN A 264 -25.31 11.99 -24.51
C ASN A 264 -25.00 10.61 -23.85
N ASP A 265 -25.13 9.55 -24.63
CA ASP A 265 -24.65 8.21 -24.37
C ASP A 265 -23.12 8.13 -24.46
N GLU A 266 -22.46 7.22 -23.71
CA GLU A 266 -20.99 7.05 -23.72
C GLU A 266 -20.42 6.77 -25.11
N SER A 267 -21.13 6.02 -25.94
CA SER A 267 -20.73 5.70 -27.31
C SER A 267 -20.63 6.96 -28.20
N GLU A 268 -21.49 7.95 -27.93
CA GLU A 268 -21.53 9.20 -28.67
C GLU A 268 -20.38 10.13 -28.34
N ILE A 269 -19.94 10.14 -27.07
CA ILE A 269 -18.75 10.91 -26.64
C ILE A 269 -17.50 10.36 -27.30
N SER A 270 -17.37 9.05 -27.40
CA SER A 270 -16.27 8.41 -28.11
C SER A 270 -16.16 8.90 -29.53
N GLU A 271 -17.29 8.98 -30.24
CA GLU A 271 -17.31 9.47 -31.63
C GLU A 271 -16.97 10.96 -31.75
N VAL A 272 -17.43 11.79 -30.83
CA VAL A 272 -17.05 13.21 -30.76
C VAL A 272 -15.54 13.35 -30.58
N VAL A 273 -14.94 12.61 -29.62
CA VAL A 273 -13.50 12.63 -29.36
C VAL A 273 -12.71 12.18 -30.57
N ARG A 274 -13.13 11.10 -31.23
CA ARG A 274 -12.47 10.55 -32.43
C ARG A 274 -12.46 11.56 -33.56
N ARG A 275 -13.58 12.16 -33.90
CA ARG A 275 -13.69 13.13 -35.00
C ARG A 275 -12.90 14.42 -34.74
N ARG A 276 -12.75 14.81 -33.47
CA ARG A 276 -11.99 16.00 -33.07
C ARG A 276 -10.49 15.79 -33.05
N LEU A 277 -10.04 14.58 -32.74
CA LEU A 277 -8.61 14.30 -32.52
C LEU A 277 -7.91 13.58 -33.67
N PHE A 278 -8.67 12.82 -34.49
CA PHE A 278 -8.08 11.98 -35.56
C PHE A 278 -8.60 12.35 -36.96
N GLU A 279 -7.71 12.28 -37.94
CA GLU A 279 -8.07 12.39 -39.38
C GLU A 279 -8.52 11.02 -39.92
N ASP A 280 -7.83 9.97 -39.50
CA ASP A 280 -8.04 8.60 -39.94
C ASP A 280 -7.79 7.64 -38.77
N LEU A 281 -8.56 6.56 -38.72
CA LEU A 281 -8.46 5.52 -37.68
C LEU A 281 -8.02 4.16 -38.26
N GLY A 282 -7.58 4.13 -39.53
CA GLY A 282 -7.22 2.90 -40.23
C GLY A 282 -8.45 2.10 -40.71
N SER A 283 -8.18 0.93 -41.26
CA SER A 283 -9.23 0.10 -41.85
C SER A 283 -10.21 -0.45 -40.78
N GLU A 284 -11.46 -0.61 -41.19
CA GLU A 284 -12.50 -1.26 -40.37
C GLU A 284 -12.07 -2.67 -39.94
N ARG A 285 -11.46 -3.44 -40.83
CA ARG A 285 -10.96 -4.77 -40.53
C ARG A 285 -9.93 -4.76 -39.37
N THR A 286 -9.04 -3.79 -39.36
CA THR A 286 -8.01 -3.65 -38.29
C THR A 286 -8.67 -3.28 -36.96
N ARG A 287 -9.57 -2.29 -36.97
CA ARG A 287 -10.30 -1.86 -35.76
C ARG A 287 -11.10 -3.01 -35.16
N ARG A 288 -11.86 -3.73 -36.01
CA ARG A 288 -12.65 -4.89 -35.61
C ARG A 288 -11.81 -6.02 -35.06
N ALA A 289 -10.62 -6.28 -35.60
CA ALA A 289 -9.71 -7.31 -35.09
C ALA A 289 -9.21 -6.97 -33.69
N VAL A 290 -8.81 -5.71 -33.45
CA VAL A 290 -8.41 -5.24 -32.11
C VAL A 290 -9.58 -5.34 -31.13
N ALA A 291 -10.74 -4.79 -31.48
CA ALA A 291 -11.96 -4.84 -30.65
C ALA A 291 -12.36 -6.27 -30.29
N THR A 292 -12.27 -7.22 -31.23
CA THR A 292 -12.57 -8.63 -30.97
C THR A 292 -11.62 -9.27 -29.98
N ALA A 293 -10.31 -8.98 -30.09
CA ALA A 293 -9.31 -9.53 -29.17
C ALA A 293 -9.53 -9.06 -27.73
N PHE A 294 -9.81 -7.77 -27.54
CA PHE A 294 -10.09 -7.21 -26.21
C PHE A 294 -11.44 -7.67 -25.67
N ALA A 295 -12.47 -7.76 -26.49
CA ALA A 295 -13.78 -8.29 -26.11
C ALA A 295 -13.67 -9.75 -25.61
N ASN A 296 -12.91 -10.58 -26.30
CA ASN A 296 -12.69 -11.96 -25.87
C ASN A 296 -11.93 -12.03 -24.55
N TRP A 297 -10.88 -11.22 -24.41
CA TRP A 297 -10.14 -11.13 -23.13
C TRP A 297 -11.04 -10.74 -21.96
N CYS A 298 -11.89 -9.72 -22.13
CA CYS A 298 -12.87 -9.30 -21.12
C CYS A 298 -13.90 -10.38 -20.81
N PHE A 299 -14.44 -11.03 -21.84
CA PHE A 299 -15.45 -12.07 -21.65
C PHE A 299 -14.91 -13.25 -20.85
N GLU A 300 -13.69 -13.69 -21.14
CA GLU A 300 -13.04 -14.80 -20.42
C GLU A 300 -12.79 -14.48 -18.95
N ARG A 301 -12.60 -13.19 -18.60
CA ARG A 301 -12.30 -12.72 -17.25
C ARG A 301 -13.44 -11.96 -16.58
N ARG A 302 -14.66 -12.05 -17.12
CA ARG A 302 -15.83 -11.26 -16.69
C ARG A 302 -16.12 -11.31 -15.19
N ALA A 303 -15.87 -12.44 -14.53
CA ALA A 303 -16.05 -12.57 -13.08
C ALA A 303 -15.07 -11.73 -12.24
N GLN A 304 -13.98 -11.26 -12.84
CA GLN A 304 -12.94 -10.46 -12.19
C GLN A 304 -13.00 -8.96 -12.54
N LEU A 305 -13.93 -8.60 -13.42
CA LEU A 305 -14.07 -7.24 -13.96
C LEU A 305 -15.36 -6.60 -13.42
N PRO A 306 -15.51 -5.26 -13.47
CA PRO A 306 -16.70 -4.59 -12.99
C PRO A 306 -17.94 -5.04 -13.79
N PRO A 307 -19.07 -5.39 -13.13
CA PRO A 307 -20.28 -5.91 -13.79
C PRO A 307 -20.87 -4.96 -14.83
N GLU A 308 -20.84 -3.66 -14.57
CA GLU A 308 -21.37 -2.62 -15.47
C GLU A 308 -20.63 -2.57 -16.83
N TRP A 309 -19.41 -3.11 -16.89
CA TRP A 309 -18.64 -3.19 -18.12
C TRP A 309 -18.85 -4.49 -18.88
N THR A 310 -19.16 -5.53 -18.19
CA THR A 310 -19.28 -6.85 -18.81
C THR A 310 -20.71 -7.16 -19.25
N ALA A 311 -21.76 -6.49 -18.71
CA ALA A 311 -23.19 -6.53 -19.07
C ALA A 311 -23.68 -7.85 -19.72
N VAL A 312 -23.10 -8.97 -19.32
CA VAL A 312 -23.32 -10.30 -19.92
C VAL A 312 -24.72 -10.81 -19.58
N ASP A 313 -25.27 -10.33 -18.45
CA ASP A 313 -26.57 -10.77 -17.95
C ASP A 313 -27.74 -10.33 -18.82
N THR A 314 -27.55 -9.33 -19.69
CA THR A 314 -28.55 -8.89 -20.65
C THR A 314 -28.51 -9.66 -22.00
N ALA A 315 -27.46 -10.40 -22.23
CA ALA A 315 -27.30 -11.19 -23.46
C ALA A 315 -27.81 -12.62 -23.25
N THR A 316 -28.67 -13.06 -24.11
CA THR A 316 -29.25 -14.43 -24.08
C THR A 316 -28.26 -15.53 -24.46
N THR A 317 -27.14 -15.18 -25.06
CA THR A 317 -26.08 -16.11 -25.51
C THR A 317 -24.68 -15.56 -25.30
N GLU A 318 -23.67 -16.45 -25.15
CA GLU A 318 -22.26 -16.05 -25.06
C GLU A 318 -21.78 -15.29 -26.30
N ALA A 319 -22.23 -15.69 -27.47
CA ALA A 319 -21.90 -15.00 -28.72
C ALA A 319 -22.44 -13.57 -28.74
N GLY A 320 -23.67 -13.36 -28.22
CA GLY A 320 -24.25 -12.04 -28.07
C GLY A 320 -23.49 -11.16 -27.09
N ALA A 321 -23.04 -11.71 -25.97
CA ALA A 321 -22.25 -11.00 -24.99
C ALA A 321 -20.89 -10.57 -25.54
N ARG A 322 -20.19 -11.45 -26.27
CA ARG A 322 -18.92 -11.11 -26.93
C ARG A 322 -19.12 -10.03 -28.00
N GLU A 323 -20.22 -10.10 -28.73
CA GLU A 323 -20.54 -9.10 -29.76
C GLU A 323 -20.85 -7.72 -29.14
N LEU A 324 -21.59 -7.65 -28.05
CA LEU A 324 -21.82 -6.39 -27.31
C LEU A 324 -20.50 -5.76 -26.84
N LEU A 325 -19.62 -6.55 -26.25
CA LEU A 325 -18.29 -6.09 -25.86
C LEU A 325 -17.48 -5.62 -27.07
N ARG A 326 -17.48 -6.38 -28.16
CA ARG A 326 -16.77 -6.02 -29.39
C ARG A 326 -17.23 -4.67 -29.95
N VAL A 327 -18.55 -4.47 -30.05
CA VAL A 327 -19.14 -3.20 -30.51
C VAL A 327 -18.71 -2.03 -29.61
N ARG A 328 -18.69 -2.24 -28.32
CA ARG A 328 -18.23 -1.22 -27.35
C ARG A 328 -16.76 -0.84 -27.53
N PHE A 329 -15.86 -1.83 -27.67
CA PHE A 329 -14.45 -1.58 -27.94
C PHE A 329 -14.22 -0.91 -29.31
N GLU A 330 -14.97 -1.32 -30.34
CA GLU A 330 -14.88 -0.72 -31.67
C GLU A 330 -15.36 0.73 -31.67
N ALA A 331 -16.42 1.05 -30.92
CA ALA A 331 -16.94 2.40 -30.77
C ALA A 331 -15.93 3.33 -30.08
N CYS A 332 -15.12 2.84 -29.15
CA CYS A 332 -14.12 3.63 -28.42
C CYS A 332 -12.76 3.71 -29.10
N TYR A 333 -12.48 2.83 -30.10
CA TYR A 333 -11.17 2.78 -30.75
C TYR A 333 -10.68 4.15 -31.23
N PRO A 334 -9.41 4.56 -31.01
CA PRO A 334 -8.28 3.79 -30.45
C PRO A 334 -8.16 3.83 -28.93
N PHE A 335 -9.11 4.43 -28.22
CA PHE A 335 -9.11 4.43 -26.76
C PHE A 335 -9.70 3.13 -26.21
N HIS A 336 -9.15 2.70 -25.07
CA HIS A 336 -9.82 1.71 -24.24
C HIS A 336 -11.11 2.34 -23.64
N PRO A 337 -12.24 1.63 -23.52
CA PRO A 337 -13.48 2.20 -22.97
C PRO A 337 -13.31 2.84 -21.60
N ALA A 338 -12.50 2.24 -20.71
CA ALA A 338 -12.20 2.79 -19.40
C ALA A 338 -11.55 4.17 -19.47
N THR A 339 -10.70 4.43 -20.49
CA THR A 339 -10.00 5.70 -20.66
C THR A 339 -10.93 6.87 -20.95
N LEU A 340 -12.04 6.63 -21.65
CA LEU A 340 -13.02 7.67 -21.91
C LEU A 340 -14.05 7.77 -20.77
N SER A 341 -14.44 6.65 -20.20
CA SER A 341 -15.49 6.62 -19.19
C SER A 341 -15.07 7.18 -17.83
N VAL A 342 -13.76 7.12 -17.47
CA VAL A 342 -13.27 7.63 -16.18
C VAL A 342 -13.64 9.10 -15.97
N PHE A 343 -13.62 9.89 -17.03
CA PHE A 343 -13.97 11.31 -16.98
C PHE A 343 -15.45 11.54 -16.64
N GLN A 344 -16.32 10.65 -17.06
CA GLN A 344 -17.74 10.70 -16.71
C GLN A 344 -18.04 10.07 -15.35
N ARG A 345 -17.52 8.86 -15.11
CA ARG A 345 -17.79 8.12 -13.87
C ARG A 345 -17.18 8.79 -12.63
N LYS A 346 -15.94 9.30 -12.75
CA LYS A 346 -15.16 9.76 -11.61
C LYS A 346 -15.00 11.29 -11.57
N TRP A 347 -14.75 11.97 -12.72
CA TRP A 347 -14.34 13.36 -12.75
C TRP A 347 -15.49 14.36 -12.97
N GLN A 348 -16.62 13.95 -13.49
CA GLN A 348 -17.75 14.83 -13.85
C GLN A 348 -18.25 15.69 -12.67
N ALA A 349 -18.13 15.20 -11.44
CA ALA A 349 -18.56 15.92 -10.23
C ALA A 349 -17.51 16.90 -9.67
N LEU A 350 -16.32 16.99 -10.27
CA LEU A 350 -15.28 17.93 -9.85
C LEU A 350 -15.65 19.36 -10.25
N PRO A 351 -15.60 20.33 -9.33
CA PRO A 351 -15.99 21.73 -9.61
C PRO A 351 -15.19 22.39 -10.72
N GLN A 352 -13.88 22.11 -10.81
CA GLN A 352 -12.97 22.73 -11.77
C GLN A 352 -12.84 21.97 -13.09
N TYR A 353 -13.46 20.78 -13.19
CA TYR A 353 -13.36 19.96 -14.37
C TYR A 353 -14.17 20.54 -15.55
N GLN A 354 -13.45 20.98 -16.58
CA GLN A 354 -14.03 21.55 -17.80
C GLN A 354 -14.51 20.44 -18.78
N GLN A 355 -15.28 19.50 -18.30
CA GLN A 355 -15.92 18.40 -19.05
C GLN A 355 -15.37 18.19 -20.49
N THR A 356 -16.17 18.53 -21.52
CA THR A 356 -15.82 18.23 -22.91
C THR A 356 -14.57 18.97 -23.40
N ARG A 357 -14.43 20.26 -23.08
CA ARG A 357 -13.28 21.08 -23.57
C ARG A 357 -11.99 20.67 -22.90
N GLY A 358 -11.98 20.58 -21.58
CA GLY A 358 -10.83 20.15 -20.81
C GLY A 358 -10.41 18.72 -21.15
N THR A 359 -11.38 17.81 -21.30
CA THR A 359 -11.13 16.44 -21.73
C THR A 359 -10.49 16.38 -23.13
N LEU A 360 -11.04 17.08 -24.10
CA LEU A 360 -10.49 17.11 -25.45
C LEU A 360 -9.07 17.65 -25.50
N ALA A 361 -8.80 18.75 -24.81
CA ALA A 361 -7.46 19.35 -24.71
C ALA A 361 -6.46 18.39 -24.05
N MET A 362 -6.86 17.77 -22.93
CA MET A 362 -6.03 16.81 -22.22
C MET A 362 -5.76 15.55 -23.06
N LEU A 363 -6.78 14.99 -23.72
CA LEU A 363 -6.62 13.83 -24.62
C LEU A 363 -5.76 14.20 -25.84
N ALA A 364 -5.92 15.39 -26.41
CA ALA A 364 -5.07 15.89 -27.51
C ALA A 364 -3.60 15.93 -27.10
N GLN A 365 -3.31 16.48 -25.92
CA GLN A 365 -1.95 16.51 -25.39
C GLN A 365 -1.41 15.11 -25.11
N TRP A 366 -2.24 14.22 -24.52
CA TRP A 366 -1.89 12.84 -24.26
C TRP A 366 -1.46 12.10 -25.52
N ILE A 367 -2.35 12.05 -26.52
CA ILE A 367 -2.06 11.30 -27.77
C ILE A 367 -0.92 11.93 -28.59
N ALA A 368 -0.76 13.24 -28.55
CA ALA A 368 0.34 13.91 -29.22
C ALA A 368 1.70 13.54 -28.58
N ILE A 369 1.79 13.48 -27.26
CA ILE A 369 2.99 13.04 -26.55
C ILE A 369 3.22 11.56 -26.82
N ALA A 370 2.21 10.71 -26.58
CA ALA A 370 2.32 9.25 -26.76
C ALA A 370 2.70 8.84 -28.20
N SER A 371 2.29 9.61 -29.21
CA SER A 371 2.65 9.33 -30.62
C SER A 371 4.09 9.69 -30.98
N ARG A 372 4.73 10.62 -30.25
CA ARG A 372 6.08 11.15 -30.53
C ARG A 372 7.16 10.56 -29.65
N ASP A 373 6.81 10.18 -28.43
CA ASP A 373 7.76 9.78 -27.42
C ASP A 373 8.24 8.34 -27.66
N ASP A 374 9.55 8.16 -27.76
CA ASP A 374 10.20 6.85 -27.91
C ASP A 374 9.94 5.93 -26.70
N PHE A 375 9.73 6.49 -25.52
CA PHE A 375 9.35 5.74 -24.34
C PHE A 375 7.98 5.07 -24.51
N SER A 376 6.98 5.80 -24.99
CA SER A 376 5.66 5.25 -25.28
C SER A 376 5.68 4.21 -26.38
N LYS A 377 6.62 4.32 -27.34
CA LYS A 377 6.80 3.36 -28.45
C LYS A 377 7.56 2.10 -28.06
N ALA A 378 8.20 2.10 -26.90
CA ALA A 378 8.97 0.93 -26.43
C ALA A 378 8.09 -0.31 -26.15
N ARG A 379 6.77 -0.15 -26.09
CA ARG A 379 5.77 -1.18 -25.91
C ARG A 379 4.74 -1.11 -27.05
N THR A 380 4.29 -2.27 -27.52
CA THR A 380 3.17 -2.33 -28.45
C THR A 380 1.86 -2.08 -27.69
N GLU A 381 1.15 -1.02 -28.05
CA GLU A 381 -0.10 -0.61 -27.41
C GLU A 381 -1.21 -0.52 -28.46
N PRO A 382 -2.06 -1.55 -28.60
CA PRO A 382 -3.15 -1.55 -29.58
C PRO A 382 -4.28 -0.58 -29.27
N LEU A 383 -4.54 -0.33 -27.97
CA LEU A 383 -5.50 0.66 -27.48
C LEU A 383 -4.81 1.58 -26.47
N ILE A 384 -5.27 2.81 -26.39
CA ILE A 384 -4.84 3.80 -25.40
C ILE A 384 -5.52 3.48 -24.07
N THR A 385 -4.79 2.87 -23.13
CA THR A 385 -5.27 2.54 -21.79
C THR A 385 -5.02 3.67 -20.80
N LEU A 386 -5.68 3.68 -19.63
CA LEU A 386 -5.41 4.68 -18.58
C LEU A 386 -3.94 4.69 -18.15
N GLY A 387 -3.29 3.54 -18.13
CA GLY A 387 -1.89 3.41 -17.76
C GLY A 387 -0.90 4.08 -18.71
N SER A 388 -1.31 4.44 -19.93
CA SER A 388 -0.46 5.10 -20.92
C SER A 388 -0.46 6.63 -20.83
N ALA A 389 -1.21 7.23 -19.91
CA ALA A 389 -1.20 8.67 -19.71
C ALA A 389 0.23 9.18 -19.37
N PRO A 390 0.76 10.17 -20.12
CA PRO A 390 2.16 10.58 -20.04
C PRO A 390 2.42 11.52 -18.87
N LEU A 391 2.15 11.06 -17.61
CA LEU A 391 2.39 11.84 -16.39
C LEU A 391 3.86 12.22 -16.17
N TYR A 392 4.79 11.55 -16.85
CA TYR A 392 6.22 11.90 -16.86
C TYR A 392 6.48 13.24 -17.60
N ALA A 393 5.58 13.66 -18.49
CA ALA A 393 5.70 14.93 -19.20
C ALA A 393 5.14 16.07 -18.30
N PRO A 394 5.97 17.07 -17.91
CA PRO A 394 5.55 18.11 -16.96
C PRO A 394 4.31 18.90 -17.40
N GLY A 395 4.22 19.24 -18.70
CA GLY A 395 3.06 19.98 -19.25
C GLY A 395 1.76 19.18 -19.13
N PHE A 396 1.78 17.90 -19.45
CA PHE A 396 0.61 17.03 -19.31
C PHE A 396 0.20 16.87 -17.85
N ARG A 397 1.18 16.65 -16.97
CA ARG A 397 0.97 16.55 -15.52
C ARG A 397 0.29 17.79 -14.95
N SER A 398 0.75 18.98 -15.35
CA SER A 398 0.12 20.24 -14.96
C SER A 398 -1.32 20.36 -15.46
N THR A 399 -1.60 19.90 -16.68
CA THR A 399 -2.96 19.86 -17.23
C THR A 399 -3.87 18.96 -16.41
N VAL A 400 -3.41 17.74 -16.08
CA VAL A 400 -4.17 16.78 -15.24
C VAL A 400 -4.47 17.39 -13.86
N LEU A 401 -3.46 17.94 -13.19
CA LEU A 401 -3.61 18.55 -11.87
C LEU A 401 -4.55 19.76 -11.88
N GLY A 402 -4.50 20.56 -12.95
CA GLY A 402 -5.42 21.70 -13.18
C GLY A 402 -6.88 21.24 -13.33
N GLN A 403 -7.12 20.14 -14.06
CA GLN A 403 -8.47 19.58 -14.20
C GLN A 403 -8.99 18.95 -12.89
N LEU A 404 -8.10 18.37 -12.08
CA LEU A 404 -8.45 17.83 -10.77
C LEU A 404 -8.66 18.90 -9.69
N GLY A 405 -8.07 20.08 -9.86
CA GLY A 405 -8.03 21.12 -8.81
C GLY A 405 -7.15 20.77 -7.62
N GLU A 406 -6.23 19.80 -7.77
CA GLU A 406 -5.46 19.17 -6.70
C GLU A 406 -3.95 19.30 -6.93
N SER A 407 -3.43 20.55 -6.96
CA SER A 407 -1.99 20.81 -7.18
C SER A 407 -1.08 20.12 -6.17
N ARG A 408 -1.57 19.84 -4.95
CA ARG A 408 -0.84 19.14 -3.90
C ARG A 408 -0.47 17.67 -4.27
N LEU A 409 -1.17 17.06 -5.23
CA LEU A 409 -0.83 15.72 -5.74
C LEU A 409 0.45 15.70 -6.59
N LEU A 410 1.03 16.86 -6.93
CA LEU A 410 2.27 16.92 -7.71
C LEU A 410 3.39 16.09 -7.09
N ALA A 411 3.62 16.28 -5.79
CA ALA A 411 4.65 15.53 -5.07
C ALA A 411 4.38 14.01 -5.07
N ALA A 412 3.12 13.61 -4.93
CA ALA A 412 2.73 12.20 -4.98
C ALA A 412 2.99 11.57 -6.36
N ILE A 413 2.66 12.28 -7.43
CA ILE A 413 2.90 11.82 -8.80
C ILE A 413 4.40 11.71 -9.09
N GLU A 414 5.20 12.71 -8.69
CA GLU A 414 6.64 12.73 -8.93
C GLU A 414 7.39 11.64 -8.15
N VAL A 415 7.06 11.47 -6.89
CA VAL A 415 7.77 10.53 -6.01
C VAL A 415 7.34 9.09 -6.27
N ASP A 416 6.04 8.84 -6.47
CA ASP A 416 5.52 7.48 -6.53
C ASP A 416 5.34 6.96 -7.95
N ILE A 417 4.89 7.80 -8.92
CA ILE A 417 4.41 7.30 -10.22
C ILE A 417 5.37 7.62 -11.37
N ALA A 418 5.70 8.90 -11.60
CA ALA A 418 6.18 9.36 -12.90
C ALA A 418 7.43 10.24 -12.88
N GLY A 419 8.04 10.51 -11.73
CA GLY A 419 9.32 11.23 -11.65
C GLY A 419 10.51 10.34 -12.05
N ASP A 420 11.66 10.96 -12.31
CA ASP A 420 12.87 10.26 -12.74
C ASP A 420 13.38 9.22 -11.74
N HIS A 421 13.12 9.43 -10.47
CA HIS A 421 13.45 8.53 -9.36
C HIS A 421 12.21 7.99 -8.66
N SER A 422 11.07 7.90 -9.37
CA SER A 422 9.82 7.41 -8.79
C SER A 422 9.91 5.96 -8.34
N ARG A 423 9.13 5.63 -7.32
CA ARG A 423 9.04 4.26 -6.78
C ARG A 423 8.55 3.27 -7.82
N ALA A 424 7.57 3.65 -8.64
CA ALA A 424 7.11 2.82 -9.74
C ALA A 424 8.22 2.53 -10.75
N LYS A 425 9.04 3.53 -11.13
CA LYS A 425 10.17 3.34 -12.05
C LYS A 425 11.22 2.40 -11.47
N ALA A 426 11.48 2.48 -10.16
CA ALA A 426 12.39 1.55 -9.49
C ALA A 426 11.85 0.10 -9.50
N LEU A 427 10.54 -0.08 -9.28
CA LEU A 427 9.89 -1.38 -9.38
C LEU A 427 9.83 -1.93 -10.82
N ASP A 428 9.82 -1.04 -11.80
CA ASP A 428 9.76 -1.39 -13.22
C ASP A 428 11.12 -1.71 -13.85
N ALA A 429 12.24 -1.60 -13.13
CA ALA A 429 13.60 -1.75 -13.66
C ALA A 429 13.82 -3.06 -14.44
N ASP A 430 13.21 -4.16 -13.97
CA ASP A 430 13.35 -5.48 -14.56
C ASP A 430 12.14 -5.92 -15.39
N THR A 431 11.10 -5.07 -15.54
CA THR A 431 9.89 -5.42 -16.28
C THR A 431 10.12 -5.37 -17.80
N LYS A 432 9.58 -6.36 -18.54
CA LYS A 432 9.81 -6.52 -19.99
C LYS A 432 8.54 -6.95 -20.73
N GLY A 433 8.54 -6.78 -22.05
CA GLY A 433 7.45 -7.22 -22.93
C GLY A 433 6.09 -6.59 -22.56
N PRO A 434 5.00 -7.35 -22.46
CA PRO A 434 3.67 -6.84 -22.13
C PRO A 434 3.59 -6.20 -20.73
N LEU A 435 4.45 -6.63 -19.79
CA LEU A 435 4.51 -6.12 -18.42
C LEU A 435 5.45 -4.92 -18.27
N ARG A 436 6.07 -4.43 -19.33
CA ARG A 436 6.93 -3.25 -19.27
C ARG A 436 6.18 -2.08 -18.66
N ASP A 437 6.81 -1.43 -17.69
CA ASP A 437 6.28 -0.28 -16.95
C ASP A 437 4.94 -0.57 -16.23
N ILE A 438 4.67 -1.82 -15.83
CA ILE A 438 3.39 -2.21 -15.24
C ILE A 438 3.08 -1.44 -13.94
N HIS A 439 4.07 -1.19 -13.09
CA HIS A 439 3.87 -0.47 -11.84
C HIS A 439 3.52 1.00 -12.10
N ARG A 440 4.23 1.68 -13.02
CA ARG A 440 3.88 3.04 -13.43
C ARG A 440 2.49 3.10 -14.05
N ARG A 441 2.12 2.14 -14.90
CA ARG A 441 0.79 2.05 -15.53
C ARG A 441 -0.31 1.87 -14.50
N VAL A 442 -0.12 1.00 -13.53
CA VAL A 442 -1.07 0.77 -12.42
C VAL A 442 -1.17 2.01 -11.54
N GLY A 443 -0.04 2.63 -11.17
CA GLY A 443 -0.03 3.88 -10.38
C GLY A 443 -0.77 5.02 -11.10
N THR A 444 -0.58 5.13 -12.42
CA THR A 444 -1.31 6.08 -13.26
C THR A 444 -2.83 5.80 -13.26
N ALA A 445 -3.23 4.54 -13.41
CA ALA A 445 -4.64 4.16 -13.36
C ALA A 445 -5.26 4.42 -11.97
N ILE A 446 -4.51 4.15 -10.87
CA ILE A 446 -4.94 4.48 -9.51
C ILE A 446 -5.19 5.99 -9.38
N LEU A 447 -4.31 6.84 -9.91
CA LEU A 447 -4.52 8.30 -9.89
C LEU A 447 -5.84 8.66 -10.56
N PHE A 448 -6.10 8.20 -11.77
CA PHE A 448 -7.30 8.56 -12.52
C PHE A 448 -8.60 8.03 -11.88
N GLU A 449 -8.60 6.80 -11.40
CA GLU A 449 -9.78 6.15 -10.82
C GLU A 449 -10.07 6.61 -9.37
N SER A 450 -9.03 7.01 -8.59
CA SER A 450 -9.23 7.47 -7.21
C SER A 450 -9.33 8.99 -7.05
N SER A 451 -9.06 9.78 -8.12
CA SER A 451 -9.09 11.25 -8.07
C SER A 451 -10.39 11.77 -8.65
N GLY A 452 -11.51 11.48 -8.02
CA GLY A 452 -12.81 11.91 -8.52
C GLY A 452 -13.56 12.80 -7.53
N GLY A 453 -14.66 13.42 -8.02
CA GLY A 453 -15.61 14.18 -7.21
C GLY A 453 -16.68 13.31 -6.52
N GLN A 454 -16.56 11.98 -6.58
CA GLN A 454 -17.49 11.06 -5.91
C GLN A 454 -17.18 10.97 -4.41
N THR A 455 -18.16 10.49 -3.64
CA THR A 455 -18.05 10.31 -2.19
C THR A 455 -16.93 9.33 -1.85
N GLU A 456 -16.76 8.27 -2.66
CA GLU A 456 -15.72 7.27 -2.51
C GLU A 456 -14.61 7.52 -3.54
N LYS A 457 -13.48 8.06 -3.06
CA LYS A 457 -12.28 8.31 -3.86
C LYS A 457 -11.36 7.10 -3.83
N VAL A 458 -11.77 6.01 -4.45
CA VAL A 458 -11.07 4.72 -4.45
C VAL A 458 -11.02 4.14 -5.86
N ALA A 459 -9.89 3.53 -6.20
CA ALA A 459 -9.67 2.70 -7.38
C ALA A 459 -9.72 1.23 -6.96
N HIS A 460 -10.76 0.49 -7.36
CA HIS A 460 -10.91 -0.93 -7.01
C HIS A 460 -10.15 -1.85 -7.97
N LEU A 461 -9.66 -2.99 -7.50
CA LEU A 461 -8.96 -3.96 -8.34
C LEU A 461 -9.71 -4.34 -9.62
N PRO A 462 -11.03 -4.61 -9.59
CA PRO A 462 -11.77 -4.87 -10.82
C PRO A 462 -11.69 -3.71 -11.83
N GLU A 463 -11.77 -2.45 -11.38
CA GLU A 463 -11.62 -1.26 -12.25
C GLU A 463 -10.22 -1.18 -12.86
N LEU A 464 -9.17 -1.43 -12.05
CA LEU A 464 -7.78 -1.44 -12.51
C LEU A 464 -7.52 -2.56 -13.51
N ARG A 465 -8.05 -3.77 -13.26
CA ARG A 465 -7.97 -4.90 -14.19
C ARG A 465 -8.62 -4.57 -15.53
N PHE A 466 -9.79 -3.93 -15.50
CA PHE A 466 -10.47 -3.50 -16.73
C PHE A 466 -9.68 -2.39 -17.44
N ALA A 467 -9.28 -1.34 -16.72
CA ALA A 467 -8.61 -0.16 -17.29
C ALA A 467 -7.24 -0.47 -17.94
N LEU A 468 -6.59 -1.54 -17.51
CA LEU A 468 -5.24 -1.95 -17.96
C LEU A 468 -5.26 -3.30 -18.69
N GLY A 469 -6.44 -3.91 -18.84
CA GLY A 469 -6.61 -5.21 -19.45
C GLY A 469 -6.21 -5.25 -20.91
N GLU A 470 -5.32 -6.17 -21.25
CA GLU A 470 -4.83 -6.41 -22.61
C GLU A 470 -4.72 -7.92 -22.87
N PRO A 471 -4.88 -8.39 -24.11
CA PRO A 471 -4.84 -9.82 -24.42
C PRO A 471 -3.63 -10.59 -23.91
N ASN A 472 -2.49 -9.92 -23.77
CA ASN A 472 -1.22 -10.51 -23.32
C ASN A 472 -0.85 -10.15 -21.86
N VAL A 473 -1.77 -9.59 -21.10
CA VAL A 473 -1.58 -9.22 -19.68
C VAL A 473 -2.54 -10.02 -18.82
N ASP A 474 -2.01 -10.69 -17.80
CA ASP A 474 -2.83 -11.39 -16.82
C ASP A 474 -3.29 -10.43 -15.71
N THR A 475 -4.52 -10.62 -15.20
CA THR A 475 -5.09 -9.83 -14.11
C THR A 475 -4.27 -9.90 -12.83
N THR A 476 -3.69 -11.07 -12.52
CA THR A 476 -2.80 -11.27 -11.36
C THR A 476 -1.57 -10.37 -11.41
N SER A 477 -1.04 -10.08 -12.59
CA SER A 477 0.10 -9.16 -12.75
C SER A 477 -0.28 -7.73 -12.38
N ILE A 478 -1.52 -7.30 -12.67
CA ILE A 478 -2.04 -5.99 -12.30
C ILE A 478 -2.22 -5.90 -10.78
N ASP A 479 -2.78 -6.96 -10.18
CA ASP A 479 -2.99 -7.05 -8.73
C ASP A 479 -1.66 -6.97 -7.97
N ASN A 480 -0.67 -7.79 -8.40
CA ASN A 480 0.65 -7.80 -7.81
C ASN A 480 1.36 -6.45 -7.92
N ALA A 481 1.20 -5.76 -9.06
CA ALA A 481 1.76 -4.42 -9.22
C ALA A 481 1.08 -3.39 -8.31
N ALA A 482 -0.24 -3.46 -8.11
CA ALA A 482 -0.95 -2.59 -7.18
C ALA A 482 -0.51 -2.82 -5.72
N LEU A 483 -0.34 -4.08 -5.30
CA LEU A 483 0.16 -4.44 -3.98
C LEU A 483 1.63 -4.04 -3.79
N ALA A 484 2.47 -4.19 -4.82
CA ALA A 484 3.87 -3.76 -4.77
C ALA A 484 3.98 -2.23 -4.63
N LEU A 485 3.13 -1.47 -5.33
CA LEU A 485 3.05 -0.02 -5.17
C LEU A 485 2.62 0.36 -3.75
N GLU A 486 1.56 -0.25 -3.22
CA GLU A 486 1.13 -0.01 -1.83
C GLU A 486 2.28 -0.27 -0.85
N ALA A 487 3.04 -1.35 -1.05
CA ALA A 487 4.14 -1.73 -0.18
C ALA A 487 5.35 -0.78 -0.26
N LYS A 488 5.59 -0.10 -1.39
CA LYS A 488 6.81 0.69 -1.64
C LYS A 488 6.58 2.20 -1.79
N CYS A 489 5.37 2.62 -2.14
CA CYS A 489 5.03 4.02 -2.36
C CYS A 489 4.78 4.78 -1.06
N TYR A 490 4.92 6.09 -1.14
CA TYR A 490 4.75 6.97 0.02
C TYR A 490 3.38 7.65 0.07
N PHE A 491 2.65 7.72 -1.04
CA PHE A 491 1.37 8.42 -1.15
C PHE A 491 0.22 7.52 -1.61
N ILE A 492 0.53 6.30 -2.07
CA ILE A 492 -0.48 5.29 -2.42
C ILE A 492 -0.81 4.47 -1.18
N ARG A 493 -2.11 4.35 -0.86
CA ARG A 493 -2.64 3.59 0.28
C ARG A 493 -3.67 2.58 -0.18
N ARG A 494 -3.75 1.48 0.55
CA ARG A 494 -4.86 0.52 0.41
C ARG A 494 -6.08 1.03 1.19
N VAL A 495 -7.26 0.83 0.63
CA VAL A 495 -8.57 1.17 1.23
C VAL A 495 -9.46 -0.06 1.15
N GLY A 496 -9.86 -0.59 2.29
CA GLY A 496 -10.60 -1.84 2.34
C GLY A 496 -9.80 -3.06 1.86
N SER A 497 -10.49 -4.04 1.28
CA SER A 497 -9.87 -5.30 0.83
C SER A 497 -9.22 -5.22 -0.55
N ASP A 498 -9.78 -4.44 -1.48
CA ASP A 498 -9.45 -4.41 -2.90
C ASP A 498 -9.28 -3.00 -3.50
N GLY A 499 -9.41 -1.95 -2.67
CA GLY A 499 -9.30 -0.57 -3.09
C GLY A 499 -7.91 0.03 -2.89
N PHE A 500 -7.56 1.01 -3.74
CA PHE A 500 -6.34 1.81 -3.66
C PHE A 500 -6.66 3.29 -3.84
N ARG A 501 -5.88 4.13 -3.19
CA ARG A 501 -6.07 5.57 -3.25
C ARG A 501 -4.73 6.29 -3.21
N ILE A 502 -4.59 7.33 -4.03
CA ILE A 502 -3.49 8.29 -3.93
C ILE A 502 -3.94 9.52 -3.14
N GLN A 503 -3.07 10.04 -2.29
CA GLN A 503 -3.33 11.22 -1.46
C GLN A 503 -2.15 12.19 -1.53
N HIS A 504 -2.38 13.44 -1.15
CA HIS A 504 -1.31 14.44 -1.06
C HIS A 504 -0.49 14.32 0.25
N GLU A 505 -1.04 13.66 1.27
CA GLU A 505 -0.35 13.40 2.51
C GLU A 505 0.45 12.10 2.40
N PRO A 506 1.74 12.14 2.79
CA PRO A 506 2.56 10.94 2.75
C PRO A 506 2.11 9.90 3.78
N THR A 507 2.35 8.64 3.47
CA THR A 507 2.15 7.54 4.41
C THR A 507 3.15 7.63 5.57
N ILE A 508 2.86 6.92 6.67
CA ILE A 508 3.78 6.77 7.79
C ILE A 508 5.16 6.22 7.35
N ARG A 509 5.19 5.42 6.30
CA ARG A 509 6.43 4.87 5.71
C ARG A 509 7.38 5.95 5.20
N LYS A 510 6.85 7.04 4.62
CA LYS A 510 7.67 8.19 4.23
C LYS A 510 8.29 8.85 5.46
N VAL A 511 7.50 9.04 6.52
CA VAL A 511 7.98 9.60 7.78
C VAL A 511 9.10 8.71 8.36
N VAL A 512 8.92 7.39 8.36
CA VAL A 512 9.96 6.43 8.79
C VAL A 512 11.22 6.55 7.95
N SER A 513 11.08 6.65 6.61
CA SER A 513 12.25 6.84 5.72
C SER A 513 13.02 8.12 6.02
N ASP A 514 12.31 9.23 6.28
CA ASP A 514 12.92 10.51 6.63
C ASP A 514 13.61 10.44 8.00
N ARG A 515 13.00 9.77 8.98
CA ARG A 515 13.63 9.56 10.30
C ARG A 515 14.85 8.66 10.19
N ARG A 516 14.80 7.60 9.38
CA ARG A 516 15.96 6.75 9.12
C ARG A 516 17.14 7.55 8.55
N ALA A 517 16.89 8.41 7.58
CA ALA A 517 17.91 9.27 6.97
C ALA A 517 18.49 10.31 7.93
N SER A 518 17.80 10.62 9.03
CA SER A 518 18.24 11.61 10.05
C SER A 518 18.93 10.98 11.25
N LEU A 519 19.13 9.66 11.31
CA LEU A 519 19.80 8.98 12.41
C LEU A 519 21.30 9.25 12.38
N ASP A 520 21.85 9.59 13.53
CA ASP A 520 23.29 9.75 13.69
C ASP A 520 23.99 8.41 13.93
N PRO A 521 25.04 8.08 13.14
CA PRO A 521 25.73 6.79 13.22
C PRO A 521 26.39 6.53 14.58
N GLU A 522 27.04 7.52 15.17
CA GLU A 522 27.85 7.34 16.39
C GLU A 522 27.03 7.46 17.67
N THR A 523 26.08 8.37 17.71
CA THR A 523 25.31 8.66 18.93
C THR A 523 24.01 7.87 19.04
N GLU A 524 23.45 7.38 17.94
CA GLU A 524 22.16 6.67 17.94
C GLU A 524 22.28 5.23 17.47
N ILE A 525 22.90 4.98 16.28
CA ILE A 525 22.90 3.65 15.67
C ILE A 525 23.82 2.71 16.43
N LYS A 526 25.08 3.08 16.65
CA LYS A 526 26.10 2.24 17.27
C LYS A 526 25.76 1.83 18.72
N PRO A 527 25.31 2.74 19.60
CA PRO A 527 24.88 2.35 20.95
C PRO A 527 23.66 1.41 20.94
N ALA A 528 22.67 1.66 20.08
CA ALA A 528 21.49 0.82 19.96
C ALA A 528 21.84 -0.59 19.44
N LEU A 529 22.71 -0.65 18.43
CA LEU A 529 23.21 -1.89 17.84
C LEU A 529 23.94 -2.74 18.90
N ARG A 530 24.90 -2.14 19.64
CA ARG A 530 25.60 -2.82 20.74
C ARG A 530 24.63 -3.33 21.80
N LYS A 531 23.70 -2.50 22.24
CA LYS A 531 22.71 -2.90 23.24
C LYS A 531 21.87 -4.09 22.79
N LEU A 532 21.32 -4.07 21.58
CA LEU A 532 20.48 -5.16 21.06
C LEU A 532 21.26 -6.46 20.91
N VAL A 533 22.51 -6.42 20.49
CA VAL A 533 23.38 -7.59 20.39
C VAL A 533 23.69 -8.14 21.77
N GLU A 534 24.08 -7.27 22.71
CA GLU A 534 24.42 -7.67 24.09
C GLU A 534 23.20 -8.31 24.79
N ASP A 535 22.01 -7.72 24.67
CA ASP A 535 20.77 -8.22 25.26
C ASP A 535 20.45 -9.63 24.71
N GLU A 536 20.63 -9.89 23.41
CA GLU A 536 20.39 -11.22 22.82
C GLU A 536 21.42 -12.25 23.27
N PHE A 537 22.69 -11.91 23.41
CA PHE A 537 23.72 -12.83 23.92
C PHE A 537 23.58 -13.11 25.41
N ARG A 538 23.14 -12.15 26.22
CA ARG A 538 22.90 -12.32 27.64
C ARG A 538 21.60 -13.06 27.97
N ARG A 539 20.66 -13.06 27.01
CA ARG A 539 19.36 -13.73 27.18
C ARG A 539 19.54 -15.24 27.29
N GLY A 540 19.33 -15.80 28.50
CA GLY A 540 19.44 -17.24 28.78
C GLY A 540 20.87 -17.75 28.77
N ALA A 541 21.89 -16.87 28.89
CA ALA A 541 23.27 -17.30 28.87
C ALA A 541 23.60 -18.17 30.10
N THR A 542 24.17 -19.34 29.85
CA THR A 542 24.57 -20.31 30.87
C THR A 542 26.04 -20.17 31.27
N ILE A 543 26.84 -19.43 30.50
CA ILE A 543 28.22 -19.07 30.78
C ILE A 543 28.40 -17.56 30.79
N PRO A 544 29.48 -17.03 31.44
CA PRO A 544 29.79 -15.59 31.38
C PRO A 544 29.94 -15.07 29.94
N VAL A 545 29.40 -13.85 29.67
CA VAL A 545 29.48 -13.16 28.39
C VAL A 545 30.32 -11.87 28.56
N ALA A 546 31.42 -11.77 27.83
CA ALA A 546 32.21 -10.56 27.69
C ALA A 546 31.86 -9.91 26.34
N ALA A 547 31.03 -8.86 26.36
CA ALA A 547 30.58 -8.18 25.16
C ALA A 547 31.50 -7.00 24.80
N PHE A 548 31.93 -6.96 23.54
CA PHE A 548 32.59 -5.84 22.88
C PHE A 548 33.84 -5.33 23.64
N PRO A 549 34.79 -6.22 23.99
CA PRO A 549 36.02 -5.76 24.66
C PRO A 549 36.75 -4.74 23.78
N ALA A 550 37.22 -3.64 24.38
CA ALA A 550 38.00 -2.63 23.69
C ALA A 550 39.47 -3.08 23.55
N ASP A 551 39.96 -3.79 24.56
CA ASP A 551 41.26 -4.44 24.53
C ASP A 551 41.28 -5.80 25.28
N SER A 552 42.38 -6.50 25.26
CA SER A 552 42.49 -7.82 25.89
C SER A 552 42.34 -7.81 27.43
N THR A 553 42.48 -6.67 28.10
CA THR A 553 42.35 -6.55 29.58
C THR A 553 40.90 -6.56 30.01
N ASP A 554 39.96 -6.21 29.13
CA ASP A 554 38.51 -6.25 29.37
C ASP A 554 37.97 -7.68 29.45
N ILE A 555 38.70 -8.64 28.90
CA ILE A 555 38.31 -10.05 28.92
C ILE A 555 38.88 -10.70 30.18
N PRO A 556 38.04 -11.26 31.08
CA PRO A 556 38.53 -11.90 32.29
C PRO A 556 39.43 -13.12 32.00
N ASP A 557 40.38 -13.40 32.87
CA ASP A 557 41.19 -14.61 32.85
C ASP A 557 40.82 -15.46 34.07
N THR A 558 39.72 -16.20 33.97
CA THR A 558 39.13 -16.99 35.04
C THR A 558 38.97 -18.46 34.58
N PRO A 559 38.98 -19.44 35.55
CA PRO A 559 38.79 -20.82 35.22
C PRO A 559 37.35 -21.18 34.85
N LYS A 560 36.68 -20.35 34.05
CA LYS A 560 35.33 -20.55 33.58
C LYS A 560 35.28 -20.31 32.09
N LEU A 561 34.59 -21.22 31.36
CA LEU A 561 34.33 -20.98 29.95
C LEU A 561 33.61 -19.63 29.80
N THR A 562 34.13 -18.73 28.96
CA THR A 562 33.64 -17.37 28.76
C THR A 562 33.40 -17.13 27.27
N LEU A 563 32.19 -16.68 26.93
CA LEU A 563 31.84 -16.28 25.56
C LEU A 563 32.25 -14.83 25.36
N VAL A 564 33.14 -14.57 24.41
CA VAL A 564 33.57 -13.23 24.02
C VAL A 564 32.82 -12.84 22.75
N VAL A 565 32.00 -11.81 22.81
CA VAL A 565 31.23 -11.31 21.66
C VAL A 565 32.02 -10.17 21.04
N ALA A 566 32.44 -10.33 19.78
CA ALA A 566 33.11 -9.27 19.04
C ALA A 566 32.18 -8.09 18.78
N ASP A 567 32.75 -6.87 18.70
CA ASP A 567 31.99 -5.66 18.37
C ASP A 567 31.19 -5.88 17.08
N PRO A 568 29.94 -5.39 16.98
CA PRO A 568 29.15 -5.50 15.75
C PRO A 568 29.80 -4.95 14.48
N ASP A 569 30.72 -4.00 14.61
CA ASP A 569 31.49 -3.46 13.49
C ASP A 569 32.67 -4.37 13.09
N THR A 570 33.00 -5.39 13.90
CA THR A 570 34.03 -6.39 13.62
C THR A 570 33.48 -7.54 12.82
N GLU A 571 33.87 -7.64 11.57
CA GLU A 571 33.42 -8.66 10.64
C GLU A 571 34.49 -9.75 10.40
N TRP A 572 34.09 -11.01 10.45
CA TRP A 572 34.99 -12.12 10.17
C TRP A 572 35.25 -12.24 8.67
N THR A 573 36.24 -11.51 8.17
CA THR A 573 36.66 -11.55 6.76
C THR A 573 37.71 -12.61 6.49
N GLY A 574 38.22 -13.29 7.51
CA GLY A 574 39.34 -14.19 7.40
C GLY A 574 40.70 -13.51 7.18
N SER A 575 40.74 -12.17 7.35
CA SER A 575 41.98 -11.41 7.21
C SER A 575 43.03 -11.83 8.22
N ALA A 576 44.34 -11.85 7.82
CA ALA A 576 45.42 -12.24 8.70
C ALA A 576 45.52 -11.32 9.94
N SER A 577 45.24 -10.02 9.78
CA SER A 577 45.30 -9.06 10.90
C SER A 577 44.25 -9.36 11.99
N LEU A 578 43.00 -9.66 11.59
CA LEU A 578 41.93 -9.99 12.56
C LEU A 578 42.21 -11.34 13.23
N ARG A 579 42.67 -12.32 12.47
CA ARG A 579 43.05 -13.63 13.03
C ARG A 579 44.19 -13.47 14.04
N GLN A 580 45.20 -12.71 13.72
CA GLN A 580 46.32 -12.44 14.62
C GLN A 580 45.88 -11.67 15.87
N GLN A 581 44.98 -10.70 15.74
CA GLN A 581 44.45 -9.96 16.89
C GLN A 581 43.67 -10.89 17.83
N VAL A 582 42.76 -11.75 17.30
CA VAL A 582 42.01 -12.71 18.11
C VAL A 582 42.93 -13.72 18.77
N ALA A 583 43.95 -14.23 18.04
CA ALA A 583 44.95 -15.14 18.60
C ALA A 583 45.77 -14.48 19.75
N ASP A 584 46.20 -13.24 19.55
CA ASP A 584 46.91 -12.50 20.59
C ASP A 584 46.07 -12.26 21.83
N TRP A 585 44.80 -11.87 21.67
CA TRP A 585 43.90 -11.62 22.80
C TRP A 585 43.43 -12.92 23.52
N ILE A 586 43.50 -14.05 22.83
CA ILE A 586 43.35 -15.37 23.45
C ILE A 586 44.58 -15.74 24.26
N ALA A 587 45.80 -15.46 23.75
CA ALA A 587 47.04 -15.81 24.39
C ALA A 587 47.44 -14.86 25.53
N HIS A 588 47.11 -13.56 25.40
CA HIS A 588 47.57 -12.51 26.32
C HIS A 588 46.43 -11.68 26.90
N ARG A 589 46.64 -11.21 28.13
CA ARG A 589 45.86 -10.17 28.80
C ARG A 589 46.74 -8.98 29.08
N GLY A 590 46.65 -7.92 28.27
CA GLY A 590 47.62 -6.87 28.24
C GLY A 590 49.02 -7.42 27.87
N GLY A 591 50.02 -7.14 28.70
CA GLY A 591 51.36 -7.66 28.49
C GLY A 591 51.67 -9.05 29.10
N ALA A 592 50.71 -9.69 29.78
CA ALA A 592 50.87 -10.98 30.45
C ALA A 592 50.23 -12.13 29.69
N ALA A 593 50.84 -13.32 29.68
CA ALA A 593 50.24 -14.54 29.14
C ALA A 593 49.03 -14.97 30.01
N ARG A 594 47.95 -15.41 29.40
CA ARG A 594 46.77 -15.89 30.10
C ARG A 594 47.00 -17.26 30.73
N LEU A 595 46.45 -17.46 31.89
CA LEU A 595 46.45 -18.77 32.57
C LEU A 595 45.44 -19.73 31.94
N TYR A 596 44.32 -19.20 31.39
CA TYR A 596 43.21 -19.96 30.84
C TYR A 596 42.85 -19.58 29.39
N PRO A 597 43.78 -19.58 28.43
CA PRO A 597 43.50 -19.14 27.05
C PRO A 597 42.49 -20.02 26.35
N GLY A 598 42.41 -21.33 26.71
CA GLY A 598 41.43 -22.26 26.16
C GLY A 598 39.99 -22.09 26.72
N ALA A 599 39.80 -21.24 27.74
CA ALA A 599 38.49 -20.93 28.30
C ALA A 599 37.70 -19.90 27.48
N LEU A 600 38.34 -19.25 26.49
CA LEU A 600 37.72 -18.24 25.70
C LEU A 600 37.09 -18.83 24.44
N VAL A 601 35.83 -18.48 24.19
CA VAL A 601 35.10 -18.77 22.94
C VAL A 601 34.66 -17.45 22.35
N TRP A 602 35.24 -17.10 21.22
CA TRP A 602 34.84 -15.88 20.49
C TRP A 602 33.64 -16.14 19.59
N CYS A 603 32.71 -15.20 19.53
CA CYS A 603 31.64 -15.18 18.55
C CYS A 603 31.75 -13.92 17.71
N VAL A 604 31.89 -14.09 16.38
CA VAL A 604 32.19 -13.01 15.45
C VAL A 604 31.17 -13.00 14.31
N ARG A 605 30.84 -11.79 13.86
CA ARG A 605 29.84 -11.57 12.83
C ARG A 605 30.37 -11.88 11.42
N LYS A 606 29.49 -12.42 10.53
CA LYS A 606 29.76 -12.47 9.09
C LYS A 606 29.76 -11.06 8.48
N PRO A 607 30.48 -10.83 7.36
CA PRO A 607 30.44 -9.55 6.64
C PRO A 607 29.03 -9.24 6.10
N GLY A 608 28.67 -7.94 6.07
CA GLY A 608 27.47 -7.46 5.44
C GLY A 608 26.78 -6.29 6.19
N PRO A 609 26.04 -5.43 5.49
CA PRO A 609 25.40 -4.26 6.07
C PRO A 609 24.04 -4.58 6.76
N GLU A 610 23.49 -5.79 6.60
CA GLU A 610 22.11 -6.12 6.90
C GLU A 610 21.72 -5.85 8.34
N LEU A 611 22.56 -6.17 9.30
CA LEU A 611 22.28 -5.95 10.72
C LEU A 611 22.13 -4.47 11.04
N ARG A 612 23.03 -3.63 10.53
CA ARG A 612 22.98 -2.18 10.72
C ARG A 612 21.73 -1.59 10.08
N GLU A 613 21.39 -1.99 8.85
CA GLU A 613 20.20 -1.54 8.14
C GLU A 613 18.90 -1.85 8.90
N LYS A 614 18.81 -3.01 9.53
CA LYS A 614 17.66 -3.40 10.34
C LYS A 614 17.56 -2.61 11.63
N VAL A 615 18.67 -2.33 12.28
CA VAL A 615 18.71 -1.46 13.48
C VAL A 615 18.29 -0.03 13.14
N GLU A 616 18.80 0.53 12.03
CA GLU A 616 18.37 1.85 11.54
C GLU A 616 16.84 1.89 11.33
N LEU A 617 16.28 0.87 10.72
CA LEU A 617 14.84 0.78 10.47
C LEU A 617 14.05 0.69 11.78
N TRP A 618 14.51 -0.13 12.72
CA TRP A 618 13.88 -0.24 14.04
C TRP A 618 13.92 1.07 14.82
N LEU A 619 15.04 1.79 14.82
CA LEU A 619 15.18 3.10 15.44
C LEU A 619 14.23 4.12 14.82
N ALA A 620 14.13 4.13 13.48
CA ALA A 620 13.22 5.02 12.75
C ALA A 620 11.75 4.76 13.12
N TRP A 621 11.31 3.51 13.14
CA TRP A 621 9.96 3.15 13.60
C TRP A 621 9.71 3.52 15.06
N SER A 622 10.69 3.30 15.94
CA SER A 622 10.60 3.64 17.36
C SER A 622 10.45 5.15 17.57
N ARG A 623 11.21 5.97 16.81
CA ARG A 623 11.09 7.43 16.81
C ARG A 623 9.72 7.89 16.31
N VAL A 624 9.22 7.32 15.22
CA VAL A 624 7.90 7.62 14.67
C VAL A 624 6.78 7.27 15.66
N LEU A 625 6.89 6.13 16.34
CA LEU A 625 5.92 5.75 17.39
C LEU A 625 5.93 6.76 18.55
N GLN A 626 7.10 7.20 19.00
CA GLN A 626 7.26 8.18 20.05
C GLN A 626 6.70 9.55 19.65
N GLU A 627 7.08 10.06 18.47
CA GLU A 627 6.58 11.33 17.94
C GLU A 627 5.06 11.32 17.73
N GLY A 628 4.51 10.21 17.27
CA GLY A 628 3.07 10.03 17.11
C GLY A 628 2.32 10.03 18.45
N GLN A 629 2.87 9.40 19.49
CA GLN A 629 2.31 9.43 20.82
C GLN A 629 2.33 10.84 21.45
N GLN A 630 3.28 11.68 21.04
CA GLN A 630 3.37 13.08 21.45
C GLN A 630 2.47 14.01 20.61
N GLY A 631 1.72 13.48 19.63
CA GLY A 631 0.84 14.26 18.77
C GLY A 631 1.54 15.07 17.69
N LEU A 632 2.85 14.88 17.46
CA LEU A 632 3.65 15.64 16.50
C LEU A 632 3.37 15.27 15.04
N LEU A 633 2.72 14.14 14.78
CA LEU A 633 2.44 13.64 13.43
C LEU A 633 0.99 13.89 12.95
N GLY A 634 0.10 14.36 13.85
CA GLY A 634 -1.30 14.64 13.53
C GLY A 634 -2.02 13.41 12.91
N ASP A 635 -2.89 13.66 11.92
CA ASP A 635 -3.69 12.63 11.23
C ASP A 635 -2.86 11.63 10.40
N ARG A 636 -1.54 11.85 10.26
CA ARG A 636 -0.61 10.93 9.57
C ARG A 636 -0.24 9.72 10.43
N PHE A 637 -0.55 9.76 11.72
CA PHE A 637 -0.14 8.75 12.67
C PHE A 637 -1.18 7.65 12.81
N ASP A 638 -0.86 6.46 12.27
CA ASP A 638 -1.54 5.23 12.60
C ASP A 638 -0.78 4.50 13.71
N ARG A 639 -1.36 4.50 14.91
CA ARG A 639 -0.75 3.92 16.11
C ARG A 639 -0.52 2.42 15.98
N ASP A 640 -1.43 1.72 15.34
CA ASP A 640 -1.36 0.26 15.24
C ASP A 640 -0.39 -0.16 14.14
N GLU A 641 -0.29 0.59 13.04
CA GLU A 641 0.75 0.41 12.03
C GLU A 641 2.13 0.71 12.62
N ALA A 642 2.30 1.79 13.37
CA ALA A 642 3.56 2.14 14.00
C ALA A 642 4.02 1.08 15.02
N LYS A 643 3.11 0.57 15.86
CA LYS A 643 3.42 -0.50 16.81
C LYS A 643 3.83 -1.79 16.13
N ARG A 644 3.10 -2.19 15.08
CA ARG A 644 3.47 -3.35 14.27
C ARG A 644 4.83 -3.15 13.63
N GLY A 645 5.08 -1.98 13.01
CA GLY A 645 6.35 -1.64 12.40
C GLY A 645 7.53 -1.74 13.36
N VAL A 646 7.37 -1.28 14.62
CA VAL A 646 8.41 -1.45 15.68
C VAL A 646 8.62 -2.92 16.02
N ALA A 647 7.54 -3.69 16.19
CA ALA A 647 7.63 -5.10 16.57
C ALA A 647 8.28 -5.95 15.47
N ASP A 648 7.87 -5.75 14.22
CA ASP A 648 8.41 -6.46 13.06
C ASP A 648 9.88 -6.11 12.83
N ALA A 649 10.22 -4.81 12.90
CA ALA A 649 11.61 -4.37 12.75
C ALA A 649 12.50 -4.91 13.88
N LEU A 650 12.01 -4.99 15.12
CA LEU A 650 12.75 -5.58 16.23
C LEU A 650 12.96 -7.08 16.04
N SER A 651 11.94 -7.80 15.55
CA SER A 651 12.06 -9.22 15.20
C SER A 651 13.12 -9.43 14.11
N ASP A 652 13.10 -8.60 13.08
CA ASP A 652 14.10 -8.62 12.00
C ASP A 652 15.52 -8.38 12.52
N VAL A 653 15.70 -7.42 13.45
CA VAL A 653 17.01 -7.18 14.09
C VAL A 653 17.48 -8.42 14.83
N LYS A 654 16.62 -9.04 15.62
CA LYS A 654 16.96 -10.27 16.36
C LYS A 654 17.39 -11.38 15.42
N ASP A 655 16.66 -11.58 14.33
CA ASP A 655 16.99 -12.59 13.32
C ASP A 655 18.33 -12.30 12.64
N GLN A 656 18.64 -11.00 12.41
CA GLN A 656 19.95 -10.61 11.89
C GLN A 656 21.09 -10.77 12.90
N VAL A 657 20.84 -10.60 14.19
CA VAL A 657 21.83 -10.95 15.23
C VAL A 657 22.10 -12.45 15.19
N TRP A 658 21.05 -13.28 15.15
CA TRP A 658 21.15 -14.74 15.12
C TRP A 658 21.80 -15.28 13.84
N GLY A 659 21.49 -14.72 12.69
CA GLY A 659 22.07 -15.09 11.40
C GLY A 659 23.43 -14.42 11.13
N GLY A 660 23.67 -13.28 11.75
CA GLY A 660 24.87 -12.45 11.58
C GLY A 660 26.05 -12.97 12.39
N TYR A 661 25.90 -13.25 13.69
CA TYR A 661 26.94 -13.82 14.54
C TYR A 661 27.07 -15.32 14.25
N ARG A 662 27.85 -15.61 13.23
CA ARG A 662 27.90 -16.92 12.58
C ARG A 662 29.14 -17.72 12.90
N TYR A 663 30.23 -17.07 13.29
CA TYR A 663 31.50 -17.76 13.50
C TYR A 663 31.85 -17.85 14.98
N ALA A 664 32.07 -19.07 15.48
CA ALA A 664 32.73 -19.31 16.76
C ALA A 664 34.21 -19.56 16.53
N VAL A 665 35.07 -18.85 17.26
CA VAL A 665 36.53 -18.96 17.13
C VAL A 665 37.10 -19.36 18.48
N ILE A 666 37.92 -20.38 18.50
CA ILE A 666 38.55 -20.93 19.70
C ILE A 666 40.03 -21.23 19.49
N LEU A 667 40.78 -21.28 20.56
CA LEU A 667 42.16 -21.79 20.55
C LEU A 667 42.18 -23.28 20.17
N ASP A 668 42.98 -23.65 19.15
CA ASP A 668 43.26 -25.03 18.80
C ASP A 668 44.71 -25.17 18.37
N ARG A 669 45.51 -25.79 19.22
CA ARG A 669 46.98 -25.94 18.99
C ARG A 669 47.32 -26.92 17.84
N GLY A 670 46.31 -27.56 17.26
CA GLY A 670 46.48 -28.39 16.07
C GLY A 670 46.45 -27.60 14.76
N GLU A 671 45.94 -26.36 14.77
CA GLU A 671 45.91 -25.48 13.60
C GLU A 671 47.19 -24.65 13.49
N ALA A 672 47.53 -24.25 12.27
CA ALA A 672 48.78 -23.51 11.97
C ALA A 672 48.87 -22.13 12.65
N ASP A 673 47.73 -21.45 12.84
CA ASP A 673 47.61 -20.18 13.53
C ASP A 673 46.93 -20.28 14.91
N GLU A 674 46.91 -21.50 15.44
CA GLU A 674 46.30 -21.89 16.72
C GLU A 674 44.81 -21.49 16.87
N LEU A 675 44.10 -21.18 15.78
CA LEU A 675 42.70 -20.84 15.79
C LEU A 675 41.84 -21.81 14.97
N LYS A 676 40.82 -22.38 15.58
CA LYS A 676 39.78 -23.09 14.90
C LYS A 676 38.53 -22.25 14.79
N VAL A 677 38.02 -22.15 13.56
CA VAL A 677 36.78 -21.40 13.22
C VAL A 677 35.68 -22.39 12.95
N ILE A 678 34.54 -22.21 13.62
CA ILE A 678 33.37 -23.07 13.51
C ILE A 678 32.23 -22.23 12.93
N ASP A 679 31.64 -22.67 11.84
CA ASP A 679 30.46 -22.06 11.26
C ASP A 679 29.20 -22.57 12.00
N LEU A 680 28.53 -21.67 12.71
CA LEU A 680 27.30 -21.97 13.45
C LEU A 680 26.08 -22.21 12.54
N GLY A 681 26.22 -21.99 11.22
CA GLY A 681 25.14 -22.18 10.27
C GLY A 681 24.08 -21.07 10.32
N ALA A 682 22.90 -21.32 9.75
CA ALA A 682 21.77 -20.42 9.83
C ALA A 682 21.10 -20.52 11.21
N GLY A 683 20.83 -19.36 11.84
CA GLY A 683 20.12 -19.27 13.11
C GLY A 683 18.92 -18.35 13.00
N HIS A 684 17.89 -18.58 13.81
CA HIS A 684 16.67 -17.76 13.85
C HIS A 684 16.28 -17.46 15.29
N SER A 685 15.85 -16.25 15.58
CA SER A 685 15.51 -15.78 16.94
C SER A 685 14.31 -16.50 17.57
N SER A 686 13.50 -17.17 16.75
CA SER A 686 12.35 -17.97 17.20
C SER A 686 12.71 -19.36 17.71
N SER A 687 14.00 -19.77 17.63
CA SER A 687 14.44 -21.02 18.24
C SER A 687 14.26 -20.92 19.77
N GLY A 688 13.83 -22.01 20.41
CA GLY A 688 13.64 -22.05 21.87
C GLY A 688 14.95 -21.99 22.68
N GLU A 689 16.11 -21.94 22.01
CA GLU A 689 17.46 -21.92 22.56
C GLU A 689 17.97 -20.49 22.73
N SER A 690 19.00 -20.28 23.52
CA SER A 690 19.75 -19.02 23.56
C SER A 690 20.90 -19.02 22.54
N LEU A 691 21.41 -17.83 22.19
CA LEU A 691 22.61 -17.74 21.34
C LEU A 691 23.82 -18.41 22.01
N CYS A 692 23.92 -18.34 23.33
CA CYS A 692 24.93 -19.01 24.11
C CYS A 692 24.81 -20.53 23.97
N ASP A 693 23.60 -21.11 24.10
CA ASP A 693 23.36 -22.55 23.95
C ASP A 693 23.67 -23.04 22.54
N ARG A 694 23.37 -22.21 21.52
CA ARG A 694 23.73 -22.52 20.13
C ARG A 694 25.24 -22.64 19.93
N VAL A 695 26.05 -21.75 20.51
CA VAL A 695 27.51 -21.85 20.49
C VAL A 695 27.96 -23.09 21.22
N ILE A 696 27.44 -23.36 22.42
CA ILE A 696 27.77 -24.53 23.22
C ILE A 696 27.42 -25.84 22.45
N THR A 697 26.24 -25.86 21.82
CA THR A 697 25.79 -27.02 21.04
C THR A 697 26.72 -27.29 19.84
N ALA A 698 27.11 -26.22 19.13
CA ALA A 698 28.05 -26.35 18.02
C ALA A 698 29.42 -26.85 18.45
N LEU A 699 29.94 -26.37 19.60
CA LEU A 699 31.20 -26.87 20.15
C LEU A 699 31.11 -28.34 20.58
N LYS A 700 29.97 -28.76 21.10
CA LYS A 700 29.74 -30.17 21.49
C LYS A 700 29.66 -31.09 20.26
N SER A 701 28.97 -30.66 19.21
CA SER A 701 28.82 -31.44 17.97
C SER A 701 30.17 -31.67 17.27
N GLU A 702 31.11 -30.76 17.41
CA GLU A 702 32.47 -30.84 16.90
C GLU A 702 33.43 -31.56 17.88
N ALA A 703 32.95 -32.08 18.99
CA ALA A 703 33.74 -32.69 20.05
C ALA A 703 34.82 -31.78 20.67
N LEU A 704 34.61 -30.46 20.63
CA LEU A 704 35.53 -29.45 21.15
C LEU A 704 35.18 -29.03 22.60
N LEU A 705 33.99 -29.41 23.05
CA LEU A 705 33.45 -29.13 24.39
C LEU A 705 32.78 -30.41 24.93
N SER A 706 33.01 -30.73 26.20
CA SER A 706 32.38 -31.89 26.87
C SER A 706 31.72 -31.47 28.19
N GLU A 707 30.69 -32.17 28.60
CA GLU A 707 30.02 -32.06 29.92
C GLU A 707 30.50 -33.07 30.93
N SER A 708 31.31 -34.02 30.50
CA SER A 708 31.81 -35.08 31.34
C SER A 708 33.19 -35.53 30.88
N VAL A 709 33.94 -36.16 31.77
CA VAL A 709 35.25 -36.76 31.50
C VAL A 709 35.32 -38.14 32.11
N GLY A 710 35.90 -39.09 31.37
CA GLY A 710 36.14 -40.42 31.87
C GLY A 710 37.56 -40.59 32.41
N ALA A 711 37.76 -41.55 33.37
CA ALA A 711 39.07 -41.83 33.94
C ALA A 711 40.11 -42.23 32.88
N GLY A 712 39.67 -43.05 31.89
CA GLY A 712 40.57 -43.48 30.80
C GLY A 712 41.02 -42.32 29.88
N TYR A 713 40.24 -41.21 29.75
CA TYR A 713 40.67 -40.03 29.05
C TYR A 713 41.78 -39.29 29.80
N ILE A 714 41.61 -39.12 31.13
CA ILE A 714 42.63 -38.47 31.98
C ILE A 714 43.93 -39.32 31.99
N ASP A 715 43.80 -40.64 32.11
CA ASP A 715 44.98 -41.56 32.14
C ASP A 715 45.77 -41.51 30.83
N ARG A 716 45.12 -41.52 29.68
CA ARG A 716 45.79 -41.44 28.35
C ARG A 716 46.50 -40.11 28.15
N ASN A 717 45.94 -39.01 28.69
CA ASN A 717 46.45 -37.67 28.56
C ASN A 717 47.28 -37.23 29.77
N TRP A 718 47.72 -38.17 30.63
CA TRP A 718 48.58 -37.86 31.76
C TRP A 718 49.91 -37.27 31.26
N PRO A 719 50.34 -36.05 31.78
CA PRO A 719 51.53 -35.40 31.30
C PRO A 719 52.77 -36.32 31.39
N PRO A 720 53.56 -36.47 30.34
CA PRO A 720 54.76 -37.35 30.35
C PRO A 720 55.71 -37.03 31.48
N ALA A 721 55.90 -35.78 31.84
CA ALA A 721 56.77 -35.36 32.95
C ALA A 721 56.24 -35.76 34.34
N LEU A 722 54.94 -36.07 34.45
CA LEU A 722 54.32 -36.48 35.72
C LEU A 722 54.03 -37.99 35.76
N LYS A 723 54.40 -38.76 34.74
CA LYS A 723 54.17 -40.21 34.69
C LYS A 723 54.98 -40.99 35.73
N GLU A 724 56.28 -40.61 35.91
CA GLU A 724 57.16 -41.25 36.89
C GLU A 724 56.72 -40.91 38.31
N SER A 725 56.33 -39.66 38.56
CA SER A 725 55.82 -39.27 39.87
C SER A 725 54.49 -39.89 40.20
N GLY A 726 53.66 -40.21 39.19
CA GLY A 726 52.30 -40.75 39.32
C GLY A 726 51.34 -39.82 40.08
N ALA A 727 51.67 -38.53 40.18
CA ALA A 727 50.89 -37.54 40.87
C ALA A 727 50.70 -36.29 40.00
N TRP A 728 49.46 -35.86 39.82
CA TRP A 728 49.10 -34.69 39.02
C TRP A 728 48.38 -33.63 39.93
N PRO A 729 49.01 -32.48 40.16
CA PRO A 729 48.35 -31.43 40.95
C PRO A 729 46.99 -31.07 40.38
N LEU A 730 45.92 -31.04 41.18
CA LEU A 730 44.56 -30.75 40.70
C LEU A 730 44.43 -29.39 40.05
N ALA A 731 45.18 -28.40 40.53
CA ALA A 731 45.23 -27.07 39.92
C ALA A 731 45.73 -27.19 38.45
N SER A 732 46.78 -28.00 38.22
CA SER A 732 47.36 -28.24 36.88
C SER A 732 46.45 -29.06 36.01
N LEU A 733 45.78 -30.10 36.56
CA LEU A 733 44.76 -30.86 35.84
C LEU A 733 43.62 -29.98 35.38
N ARG A 734 43.03 -29.16 36.25
CA ARG A 734 42.00 -28.17 35.87
C ARG A 734 42.48 -27.25 34.78
N GLN A 735 43.69 -26.67 34.93
CA GLN A 735 44.25 -25.77 33.94
C GLN A 735 44.41 -26.45 32.57
N SER A 736 44.70 -27.76 32.50
CA SER A 736 44.85 -28.47 31.24
C SER A 736 43.59 -28.54 30.42
N PHE A 737 42.41 -28.52 31.05
CA PHE A 737 41.11 -28.39 30.38
C PHE A 737 40.77 -26.97 29.92
N LEU A 738 41.52 -25.96 30.36
CA LEU A 738 41.29 -24.55 30.12
C LEU A 738 42.43 -23.82 29.36
N ASN A 739 43.58 -24.50 29.13
CA ASN A 739 44.71 -23.93 28.39
C ASN A 739 44.83 -24.50 26.97
N GLY A 740 43.89 -25.30 26.50
CA GLY A 740 43.90 -25.94 25.17
C GLY A 740 44.69 -27.24 25.08
N SER A 741 45.21 -27.78 26.19
CA SER A 741 45.92 -29.11 26.20
C SER A 741 44.95 -30.28 26.20
N LEU A 742 43.81 -30.13 26.82
CA LEU A 742 42.71 -31.10 26.83
C LEU A 742 41.44 -30.51 26.28
N THR A 743 40.50 -31.39 25.89
CA THR A 743 39.15 -31.02 25.45
C THR A 743 38.45 -30.19 26.54
N ARG A 744 37.93 -29.04 26.19
CA ARG A 744 37.23 -28.13 27.12
C ARG A 744 36.10 -28.80 27.85
N LEU A 745 35.92 -28.45 29.12
CA LEU A 745 34.75 -28.79 29.90
C LEU A 745 33.85 -27.57 30.05
N LEU A 746 32.54 -27.79 30.00
CA LEU A 746 31.55 -26.69 30.15
C LEU A 746 31.67 -26.04 31.55
N ASP A 747 31.73 -26.85 32.59
CA ASP A 747 32.04 -26.43 33.95
C ASP A 747 33.13 -27.37 34.49
N PRO A 748 34.43 -26.96 34.39
CA PRO A 748 35.55 -27.81 34.83
C PRO A 748 35.51 -28.14 36.31
N ASP A 749 35.19 -27.13 37.16
CA ASP A 749 35.22 -27.28 38.61
C ASP A 749 34.12 -28.28 39.09
N ALA A 750 32.88 -28.08 38.67
CA ALA A 750 31.80 -28.99 39.04
C ALA A 750 31.96 -30.39 38.44
N THR A 751 32.38 -30.46 37.17
CA THR A 751 32.59 -31.74 36.48
C THR A 751 33.73 -32.54 37.11
N LEU A 752 34.89 -31.91 37.34
CA LEU A 752 36.06 -32.59 37.94
C LEU A 752 35.76 -33.01 39.37
N ARG A 753 35.13 -32.12 40.21
CA ARG A 753 34.73 -32.53 41.57
C ARG A 753 33.85 -33.79 41.57
N ARG A 754 32.79 -33.77 40.79
CA ARG A 754 31.86 -34.93 40.69
C ARG A 754 32.57 -36.18 40.20
N LYS A 755 33.42 -36.06 39.17
CA LYS A 755 34.10 -37.21 38.56
C LYS A 755 35.24 -37.75 39.41
N ILE A 756 36.02 -36.90 40.11
CA ILE A 756 37.06 -37.32 41.01
C ILE A 756 36.49 -38.11 42.20
N VAL A 757 35.33 -37.70 42.78
CA VAL A 757 34.61 -38.47 43.78
C VAL A 757 34.28 -39.87 43.24
N GLU A 758 33.76 -39.94 42.02
CA GLU A 758 33.44 -41.20 41.37
C GLU A 758 34.70 -42.09 41.14
N PHE A 759 35.77 -41.52 40.63
CA PHE A 759 37.03 -42.20 40.30
C PHE A 759 37.74 -42.72 41.54
N VAL A 760 37.75 -41.94 42.63
CA VAL A 760 38.39 -42.32 43.91
C VAL A 760 37.55 -43.44 44.54
N GLY A 761 36.19 -43.33 44.56
CA GLY A 761 35.32 -44.34 45.10
C GLY A 761 35.41 -45.71 44.35
N LYS A 762 35.63 -45.67 43.01
CA LYS A 762 35.82 -46.83 42.16
C LYS A 762 37.25 -47.39 42.17
N GLY A 763 38.18 -46.68 42.79
CA GLY A 763 39.59 -47.03 42.76
C GLY A 763 40.27 -46.96 41.40
N GLU A 764 39.78 -46.07 40.54
CA GLU A 764 40.37 -45.73 39.22
C GLU A 764 41.55 -44.77 39.38
N PHE A 765 41.39 -43.80 40.32
CA PHE A 765 42.46 -42.88 40.79
C PHE A 765 42.43 -42.77 42.28
N GLY A 766 43.52 -42.25 42.90
CA GLY A 766 43.52 -41.78 44.26
C GLY A 766 43.54 -40.27 44.32
N LEU A 767 43.26 -39.73 45.53
CA LEU A 767 43.45 -38.32 45.83
C LEU A 767 44.43 -38.20 47.01
N ALA A 768 45.31 -37.20 46.99
CA ALA A 768 46.19 -36.92 48.10
C ALA A 768 46.25 -35.41 48.38
N SER A 769 46.46 -35.04 49.62
CA SER A 769 46.65 -33.67 50.07
C SER A 769 47.81 -33.51 51.04
N GLY A 770 48.41 -32.33 51.14
CA GLY A 770 49.41 -31.96 52.08
C GLY A 770 50.75 -32.67 51.83
N GLN A 771 51.44 -32.38 50.68
CA GLN A 771 52.74 -32.99 50.37
C GLN A 771 53.86 -32.27 51.14
N ASP A 772 54.55 -33.02 51.96
CA ASP A 772 55.73 -32.51 52.64
C ASP A 772 56.98 -32.39 51.71
N PRO A 773 58.07 -31.72 52.07
CA PRO A 773 59.28 -31.61 51.28
C PRO A 773 59.96 -32.95 50.94
N ALA A 774 59.64 -33.99 51.72
CA ALA A 774 60.13 -35.33 51.47
C ALA A 774 59.28 -36.16 50.49
N GLY A 775 58.16 -35.57 49.99
CA GLY A 775 57.28 -36.18 48.99
C GLY A 775 56.23 -37.13 49.60
N THR A 776 56.00 -37.11 50.94
CA THR A 776 54.99 -37.84 51.67
C THR A 776 53.70 -36.99 51.68
N TYR A 777 52.52 -37.65 51.67
CA TYR A 777 51.21 -36.99 51.73
C TYR A 777 50.61 -37.13 53.13
N GLU A 778 50.03 -36.07 53.65
CA GLU A 778 49.32 -36.05 54.91
C GLU A 778 48.06 -36.91 54.87
N ARG A 779 47.38 -36.95 53.77
CA ARG A 779 46.13 -37.71 53.60
C ARG A 779 46.05 -38.29 52.18
N VAL A 780 45.62 -39.57 52.08
CA VAL A 780 45.42 -40.26 50.83
C VAL A 780 44.08 -40.97 50.83
N TRP A 781 43.23 -40.66 49.83
CA TRP A 781 41.93 -41.32 49.60
C TRP A 781 42.05 -42.25 48.41
N PHE A 782 41.58 -43.48 48.55
CA PHE A 782 41.57 -44.52 47.48
C PHE A 782 40.60 -45.71 47.83
N GLU A 783 39.63 -45.97 46.89
CA GLU A 783 38.61 -47.01 47.10
C GLU A 783 37.73 -46.70 48.35
N GLU A 784 37.50 -45.43 48.62
CA GLU A 784 36.69 -44.96 49.73
C GLU A 784 35.86 -43.74 49.33
N PRO A 785 34.70 -43.50 50.00
CA PRO A 785 33.93 -42.30 49.71
C PRO A 785 34.68 -41.05 50.18
N ILE A 786 34.65 -40.02 49.32
CA ILE A 786 35.25 -38.71 49.63
C ILE A 786 34.14 -37.64 49.51
N ALA A 787 34.20 -36.67 50.42
CA ALA A 787 33.30 -35.52 50.33
C ALA A 787 33.69 -34.60 49.17
N PRO A 788 32.75 -34.07 48.34
CA PRO A 788 33.11 -33.15 47.23
C PRO A 788 33.89 -31.91 47.65
N GLU A 789 33.72 -31.46 48.91
CA GLU A 789 34.42 -30.31 49.52
C GLU A 789 35.92 -30.52 49.69
N GLU A 790 36.34 -31.81 49.82
CA GLU A 790 37.77 -32.14 49.93
C GLU A 790 38.53 -31.98 48.59
N ILE A 791 37.77 -31.88 47.49
CA ILE A 791 38.37 -31.70 46.18
C ILE A 791 38.54 -30.18 45.90
N VAL A 792 39.69 -29.69 46.30
CA VAL A 792 40.11 -28.30 46.07
C VAL A 792 41.22 -28.24 45.02
N PHE A 793 41.09 -27.25 44.10
CA PHE A 793 42.02 -27.12 42.98
C PHE A 793 43.23 -26.24 43.40
N GLN A 794 43.99 -26.78 44.36
CA GLN A 794 45.21 -26.17 44.88
C GLN A 794 46.43 -26.96 44.44
N PRO A 795 47.64 -26.32 44.41
CA PRO A 795 48.89 -26.99 43.99
C PRO A 795 49.33 -28.16 44.86
N ASP A 796 48.90 -28.23 46.17
CA ASP A 796 49.20 -29.19 47.16
C ASP A 796 48.24 -30.35 47.25
N VAL A 797 47.19 -30.39 46.34
CA VAL A 797 46.24 -31.47 46.20
C VAL A 797 46.48 -32.19 44.86
N PHE A 798 46.60 -33.51 44.90
CA PHE A 798 47.06 -34.28 43.77
C PHE A 798 46.07 -35.43 43.40
N LEU A 799 45.82 -35.58 42.12
CA LEU A 799 45.27 -36.84 41.58
C LEU A 799 46.43 -37.85 41.48
N LEU A 800 46.22 -39.03 42.00
CA LEU A 800 47.24 -40.11 42.00
C LEU A 800 46.81 -41.20 41.01
N THR A 801 47.76 -41.72 40.28
CA THR A 801 47.54 -42.92 39.49
C THR A 801 47.13 -44.11 40.39
N LYS A 802 46.35 -45.06 39.88
CA LYS A 802 45.88 -46.20 40.57
C LYS A 802 47.02 -46.96 41.27
N GLY A 803 48.13 -47.14 40.58
CA GLY A 803 49.33 -47.86 41.09
C GLY A 803 49.94 -47.15 42.30
N LYS A 804 50.10 -45.81 42.21
CA LYS A 804 50.69 -45.01 43.29
C LYS A 804 49.76 -44.92 44.49
N ALA A 805 48.46 -44.67 44.27
CA ALA A 805 47.48 -44.62 45.37
C ALA A 805 47.41 -45.95 46.16
N ARG A 806 47.42 -47.05 45.43
CA ARG A 806 47.43 -48.41 46.09
C ARG A 806 48.73 -48.65 46.82
N ALA A 807 49.88 -48.18 46.32
CA ALA A 807 51.19 -48.36 47.01
C ALA A 807 51.25 -47.56 48.30
N LEU A 808 50.77 -46.29 48.28
CA LEU A 808 50.73 -45.41 49.45
C LEU A 808 49.78 -45.88 50.52
N ARG A 809 48.68 -46.54 50.21
CA ARG A 809 47.72 -47.12 51.15
C ARG A 809 48.21 -48.42 51.80
N LYS A 810 49.12 -49.17 51.18
CA LYS A 810 49.78 -50.34 51.69
C LYS A 810 50.93 -50.03 52.65
N ALA A 811 51.46 -48.79 52.65
CA ALA A 811 52.47 -48.32 53.57
C ALA A 811 51.85 -48.10 54.99
N PRO A 812 52.47 -48.53 56.12
CA PRO A 812 51.88 -48.33 57.42
C PRO A 812 51.78 -46.83 57.71
N GLN A 813 50.60 -46.47 58.11
CA GLN A 813 50.37 -45.07 58.61
C GLN A 813 51.08 -44.91 59.95
N ARG A 814 51.89 -43.82 60.07
CA ARG A 814 52.41 -43.43 61.37
C ARG A 814 51.26 -42.90 62.17
N GLU A 815 51.03 -43.51 63.38
CA GLU A 815 50.08 -43.02 64.37
C GLU A 815 50.46 -41.61 64.86
N PRO A 816 49.47 -40.73 65.07
CA PRO A 816 49.74 -39.39 65.67
C PRO A 816 50.14 -39.59 67.14
N GLY A 817 51.18 -38.96 67.60
CA GLY A 817 51.63 -38.90 69.02
C GLY A 817 50.60 -38.18 69.91
N PRO A 818 50.66 -38.43 71.22
CA PRO A 818 49.54 -38.11 72.15
C PRO A 818 49.29 -36.65 72.31
N GLN A 819 48.00 -36.31 72.31
CA GLN A 819 47.46 -34.98 72.61
C GLN A 819 47.57 -34.66 74.11
N VAL A 820 48.06 -33.51 74.48
CA VAL A 820 48.07 -32.99 75.84
C VAL A 820 46.68 -32.43 76.19
N GLU A 821 46.04 -33.01 77.22
CA GLU A 821 44.88 -32.50 77.90
C GLU A 821 45.06 -31.10 78.46
N VAL A 822 44.14 -30.21 78.25
CA VAL A 822 43.98 -29.02 79.06
C VAL A 822 42.56 -29.03 79.64
N VAL A 823 42.51 -29.01 80.93
CA VAL A 823 41.40 -29.16 81.87
C VAL A 823 40.33 -28.07 81.81
N ALA A 824 39.15 -28.49 82.11
CA ALA A 824 37.87 -27.77 82.24
C ALA A 824 37.75 -26.78 83.36
N GLY A 825 36.82 -25.87 83.26
CA GLY A 825 36.21 -25.16 84.36
C GLY A 825 34.86 -24.56 83.95
N PRO A 826 33.90 -24.36 84.93
CA PRO A 826 32.50 -24.85 84.65
C PRO A 826 31.41 -23.78 84.50
N GLY A 827 30.29 -24.25 84.05
CA GLY A 827 28.92 -23.88 83.92
C GLY A 827 28.31 -22.57 84.55
N PRO A 828 27.00 -22.23 84.57
CA PRO A 828 25.84 -23.13 84.59
C PRO A 828 24.62 -22.74 83.75
N ILE A 829 23.82 -23.67 83.51
CA ILE A 829 22.37 -23.96 83.32
C ILE A 829 21.34 -22.87 83.71
N PRO A 830 19.99 -22.74 83.35
CA PRO A 830 19.12 -23.76 82.75
C PRO A 830 18.04 -23.18 81.74
N GLY A 831 17.27 -24.11 81.10
CA GLY A 831 15.93 -23.85 80.59
C GLY A 831 15.44 -24.75 79.58
N ALA A 832 14.88 -25.91 79.92
CA ALA A 832 14.09 -26.81 79.06
C ALA A 832 12.62 -26.34 79.00
N PRO A 833 11.65 -26.88 78.29
CA PRO A 833 11.54 -28.34 77.96
C PRO A 833 10.98 -28.72 76.57
N THR A 834 11.13 -30.00 76.23
CA THR A 834 10.22 -31.02 75.63
C THR A 834 9.54 -30.74 74.27
N GLU A 835 9.35 -31.61 73.35
CA GLU A 835 9.15 -33.05 73.30
C GLU A 835 9.27 -33.59 71.88
N GLU A 836 9.67 -34.82 71.73
CA GLU A 836 9.22 -35.91 70.87
C GLU A 836 9.34 -35.77 69.34
N GLY A 837 10.00 -36.67 68.72
CA GLY A 837 9.67 -37.97 68.29
C GLY A 837 10.22 -38.30 66.90
N ALA A 838 11.19 -39.19 66.82
CA ALA A 838 11.49 -39.84 65.53
C ALA A 838 10.35 -40.77 65.13
N PRO A 839 10.13 -41.01 63.89
CA PRO A 839 10.16 -42.33 63.32
C PRO A 839 10.79 -42.54 61.93
N VAL A 840 11.53 -43.57 61.87
CA VAL A 840 11.73 -44.67 60.89
C VAL A 840 11.16 -44.54 59.46
N PRO A 841 11.91 -44.91 58.38
CA PRO A 841 11.55 -44.72 56.98
C PRO A 841 10.48 -45.68 56.50
N ALA A 842 9.47 -45.16 55.79
CA ALA A 842 8.42 -45.87 55.12
C ALA A 842 8.59 -45.86 53.60
N PRO A 843 8.03 -46.83 52.90
CA PRO A 843 8.44 -47.24 51.55
C PRO A 843 7.88 -46.36 50.46
N ARG A 844 8.48 -46.43 49.27
CA ARG A 844 8.07 -45.75 48.03
C ARG A 844 6.59 -46.00 47.73
N LEU A 845 5.79 -44.97 47.85
CA LEU A 845 4.43 -44.92 47.32
C LEU A 845 4.44 -44.47 45.84
N SER A 846 3.80 -45.29 44.99
CA SER A 846 3.42 -45.01 43.60
C SER A 846 2.77 -43.63 43.50
N ALA A 847 3.20 -42.85 42.52
CA ALA A 847 2.67 -41.57 42.24
C ALA A 847 1.16 -41.66 41.90
N ARG A 848 0.32 -41.10 42.78
CA ARG A 848 -1.11 -40.94 42.52
C ARG A 848 -1.29 -39.88 41.40
N PRO A 849 -2.17 -40.10 40.42
CA PRO A 849 -2.47 -39.11 39.40
C PRO A 849 -3.03 -37.83 40.07
N ARG A 850 -2.47 -36.68 39.69
CA ARG A 850 -2.96 -35.38 40.18
C ARG A 850 -3.71 -34.73 39.03
N GLN A 851 -4.91 -34.21 39.29
CA GLN A 851 -5.69 -33.37 38.37
C GLN A 851 -5.20 -31.93 38.42
N ILE A 852 -4.87 -31.38 37.27
CA ILE A 852 -4.53 -29.95 37.11
C ILE A 852 -5.73 -29.27 36.45
N ARG A 853 -6.30 -28.22 37.09
CA ARG A 853 -7.39 -27.45 36.57
C ARG A 853 -6.92 -26.00 36.39
N LEU A 854 -7.05 -25.49 35.16
CA LEU A 854 -6.90 -24.05 34.84
C LEU A 854 -8.29 -23.42 34.75
N ALA A 855 -8.55 -22.37 35.52
CA ALA A 855 -9.80 -21.61 35.49
C ALA A 855 -9.48 -20.12 35.64
N GLY A 856 -10.14 -19.27 34.90
CA GLY A 856 -9.97 -17.80 34.94
C GLY A 856 -10.54 -17.10 33.70
N ASN A 857 -10.75 -15.80 33.81
CA ASN A 857 -11.20 -14.97 32.71
C ASN A 857 -9.98 -14.50 31.89
N ILE A 858 -10.02 -14.65 30.57
CA ILE A 858 -8.95 -14.24 29.65
C ILE A 858 -9.49 -13.23 28.65
N PRO A 859 -8.69 -12.20 28.28
CA PRO A 859 -9.06 -11.28 27.20
C PRO A 859 -9.17 -12.03 25.86
N PRO A 860 -10.13 -11.67 24.99
CA PRO A 860 -10.36 -12.34 23.70
C PRO A 860 -9.11 -12.41 22.80
N GLU A 861 -8.23 -11.42 22.87
CA GLU A 861 -7.02 -11.31 22.05
C GLU A 861 -5.97 -12.37 22.39
N VAL A 862 -6.06 -12.98 23.58
CA VAL A 862 -5.08 -14.00 24.05
C VAL A 862 -5.56 -15.41 23.78
N TRP A 863 -6.82 -15.59 23.35
CA TRP A 863 -7.45 -16.92 23.17
C TRP A 863 -6.66 -17.83 22.22
N ASN A 864 -6.28 -17.34 21.04
CA ASN A 864 -5.53 -18.10 20.06
C ASN A 864 -4.14 -18.53 20.58
N ARG A 865 -3.50 -17.68 21.38
CA ARG A 865 -2.19 -17.98 22.00
C ARG A 865 -2.31 -19.04 23.11
N LEU A 866 -3.40 -19.01 23.85
CA LEU A 866 -3.67 -20.02 24.87
C LEU A 866 -3.90 -21.38 24.24
N GLY A 867 -4.71 -21.46 23.19
CA GLY A 867 -4.95 -22.68 22.43
C GLY A 867 -3.66 -23.29 21.85
N THR A 868 -2.80 -22.49 21.24
CA THR A 868 -1.56 -22.97 20.60
C THR A 868 -0.44 -23.32 21.58
N ARG A 869 -0.39 -22.68 22.79
CA ARG A 869 0.71 -22.90 23.75
C ARG A 869 0.35 -23.82 24.92
N VAL A 870 -0.90 -23.81 25.37
CA VAL A 870 -1.34 -24.55 26.55
C VAL A 870 -1.91 -25.92 26.19
N LEU A 871 -2.76 -26.01 25.17
CA LEU A 871 -3.36 -27.29 24.75
C LEU A 871 -2.33 -28.39 24.40
N PRO A 872 -1.22 -28.12 23.69
CA PRO A 872 -0.23 -29.12 23.40
C PRO A 872 0.43 -29.70 24.67
N LYS A 873 0.64 -28.86 25.70
CA LYS A 873 1.21 -29.29 26.98
C LYS A 873 0.22 -30.10 27.82
N LEU A 874 -1.07 -29.79 27.73
CA LEU A 874 -2.11 -30.54 28.45
C LEU A 874 -2.46 -31.89 27.79
N ARG A 875 -2.22 -32.00 26.46
CA ARG A 875 -2.42 -33.29 25.72
C ARG A 875 -1.50 -34.40 26.12
N SER A 876 -0.42 -34.16 26.86
CA SER A 876 0.45 -35.17 27.42
C SER A 876 -0.19 -35.95 28.59
N GLY A 877 -1.32 -35.47 29.14
CA GLY A 877 -2.11 -36.15 30.15
C GLY A 877 -3.33 -36.88 29.55
N SER A 878 -3.91 -37.82 30.30
CA SER A 878 -5.16 -38.50 29.94
C SER A 878 -6.38 -37.73 30.45
N GLY A 879 -7.50 -37.74 29.71
CA GLY A 879 -8.78 -37.16 30.15
C GLY A 879 -8.85 -35.65 30.09
N LEU A 880 -8.22 -35.04 29.05
CA LEU A 880 -8.33 -33.60 28.84
C LEU A 880 -9.77 -33.17 28.45
N THR A 881 -10.39 -32.34 29.28
CA THR A 881 -11.65 -31.68 29.00
C THR A 881 -11.43 -30.15 28.93
N VAL A 882 -12.05 -29.48 27.96
CA VAL A 882 -11.97 -28.03 27.80
C VAL A 882 -13.40 -27.46 27.87
N SER A 883 -13.65 -26.59 28.84
CA SER A 883 -14.93 -25.86 28.98
C SER A 883 -14.70 -24.42 28.52
N VAL A 884 -15.58 -23.91 27.65
CA VAL A 884 -15.50 -22.56 27.08
C VAL A 884 -16.80 -21.83 27.36
N GLY A 885 -16.70 -20.61 27.85
CA GLY A 885 -17.83 -19.70 28.03
C GLY A 885 -17.49 -18.31 27.49
N PHE A 886 -18.35 -17.76 26.64
CA PHE A 886 -18.27 -16.40 26.13
C PHE A 886 -19.48 -15.63 26.65
N SER A 887 -19.28 -14.41 27.11
CA SER A 887 -20.33 -13.49 27.52
C SER A 887 -20.10 -12.13 26.86
N VAL A 888 -21.14 -11.58 26.27
CA VAL A 888 -21.14 -10.26 25.62
C VAL A 888 -22.45 -9.55 25.94
N VAL A 889 -22.37 -8.26 26.19
CA VAL A 889 -23.55 -7.39 26.40
C VAL A 889 -23.81 -6.65 25.08
N VAL A 890 -25.01 -6.81 24.52
CA VAL A 890 -25.45 -6.15 23.29
C VAL A 890 -26.82 -5.53 23.48
N THR A 891 -27.22 -4.62 22.62
CA THR A 891 -28.56 -4.03 22.64
C THR A 891 -29.61 -5.05 22.13
N GLU A 892 -30.86 -4.91 22.56
CA GLU A 892 -31.92 -5.89 22.33
C GLU A 892 -32.23 -6.10 20.83
N ASP A 893 -32.07 -5.04 20.01
CA ASP A 893 -32.23 -5.06 18.55
C ASP A 893 -31.15 -5.90 17.83
N VAL A 894 -29.94 -6.02 18.42
CA VAL A 894 -28.82 -6.78 17.86
C VAL A 894 -28.80 -8.23 18.39
N ALA A 895 -29.35 -8.46 19.58
CA ALA A 895 -29.26 -9.76 20.27
C ALA A 895 -29.84 -10.93 19.47
N SER A 896 -30.99 -10.74 18.82
CA SER A 896 -31.67 -11.80 18.04
C SER A 896 -30.91 -12.16 16.76
N GLY A 897 -30.35 -11.15 16.06
CA GLY A 897 -29.52 -11.35 14.87
C GLY A 897 -28.22 -12.07 15.19
N LEU A 898 -27.51 -11.59 16.25
CA LEU A 898 -26.27 -12.19 16.69
C LEU A 898 -26.45 -13.64 17.16
N ALA A 899 -27.53 -13.95 17.87
CA ALA A 899 -27.83 -15.33 18.28
C ALA A 899 -28.07 -16.27 17.09
N SER A 900 -28.76 -15.79 16.04
CA SER A 900 -29.00 -16.56 14.83
C SER A 900 -27.68 -16.83 14.07
N ASP A 901 -26.83 -15.80 13.92
CA ASP A 901 -25.53 -15.94 13.25
C ASP A 901 -24.59 -16.89 14.02
N LEU A 902 -24.56 -16.79 15.35
CA LEU A 902 -23.78 -17.71 16.19
C LEU A 902 -24.30 -19.14 16.08
N GLN A 903 -25.60 -19.35 15.99
CA GLN A 903 -26.19 -20.66 15.85
C GLN A 903 -25.85 -21.31 14.50
N GLN A 904 -25.80 -20.51 13.44
CA GLN A 904 -25.31 -20.93 12.13
C GLN A 904 -23.84 -21.35 12.18
N ILE A 905 -22.98 -20.53 12.76
CA ILE A 905 -21.56 -20.79 12.89
C ILE A 905 -21.30 -22.07 13.73
N LEU A 906 -22.02 -22.26 14.83
CA LEU A 906 -21.91 -23.48 15.65
C LEU A 906 -22.36 -24.73 14.89
N SER A 907 -23.38 -24.62 14.03
CA SER A 907 -23.82 -25.69 13.16
C SER A 907 -22.77 -26.05 12.11
N ASP A 908 -22.19 -25.04 11.45
CA ASP A 908 -21.14 -25.20 10.43
C ASP A 908 -19.85 -25.84 11.00
N LEU A 909 -19.55 -25.56 12.27
CA LEU A 909 -18.42 -26.15 13.01
C LEU A 909 -18.73 -27.52 13.65
N GLY A 910 -19.96 -28.03 13.57
CA GLY A 910 -20.39 -29.28 14.21
C GLY A 910 -20.47 -29.22 15.74
N LEU A 911 -20.58 -28.01 16.31
CA LEU A 911 -20.60 -27.76 17.75
C LEU A 911 -21.98 -27.42 18.33
N ALA A 912 -23.04 -27.42 17.52
CA ALA A 912 -24.39 -27.06 17.92
C ALA A 912 -24.98 -27.91 19.07
N ASN A 913 -24.52 -29.17 19.22
CA ASN A 913 -24.93 -30.05 20.30
C ASN A 913 -24.06 -29.97 21.57
N VAL A 914 -22.97 -29.18 21.52
CA VAL A 914 -21.95 -29.10 22.58
C VAL A 914 -21.98 -27.75 23.28
N LEU A 915 -22.25 -26.66 22.52
CA LEU A 915 -22.35 -25.30 23.02
C LEU A 915 -23.79 -24.80 22.94
N ARG A 916 -24.24 -24.11 23.98
CA ARG A 916 -25.60 -23.52 24.05
C ARG A 916 -25.48 -22.01 24.06
N ILE A 917 -26.40 -21.36 23.35
CA ILE A 917 -26.57 -19.92 23.36
C ILE A 917 -27.70 -19.59 24.34
N GLU A 918 -27.38 -18.85 25.40
CA GLU A 918 -28.34 -18.38 26.41
C GLU A 918 -28.49 -16.86 26.27
N GLN A 919 -29.74 -16.38 26.22
CA GLN A 919 -30.06 -14.97 26.23
C GLN A 919 -30.71 -14.65 27.59
N ALA A 920 -30.01 -13.83 28.40
CA ALA A 920 -30.55 -13.37 29.68
C ALA A 920 -30.63 -11.83 29.65
N SER A 921 -31.69 -11.26 30.29
CA SER A 921 -31.78 -9.82 30.48
C SER A 921 -30.72 -9.37 31.47
N ALA A 922 -30.08 -8.22 31.22
CA ALA A 922 -28.94 -7.70 32.00
C ALA A 922 -29.25 -7.39 33.48
N THR A 923 -30.49 -7.65 33.93
CA THR A 923 -31.00 -7.37 35.31
C THR A 923 -30.80 -8.54 36.29
N ASP A 924 -30.31 -9.70 35.89
CA ASP A 924 -30.21 -10.89 36.77
C ASP A 924 -28.78 -11.24 37.20
N GLN A 925 -27.82 -10.29 37.16
CA GLN A 925 -26.50 -10.47 37.75
C GLN A 925 -26.23 -9.38 38.80
N THR A 926 -26.68 -9.62 40.03
CA THR A 926 -26.12 -9.06 41.27
C THR A 926 -25.55 -10.20 42.09
#